data_f1f604afe02ce6d3a46cc1072ffce7e4
#
_entry.id   f1f604afe02ce6d3a46cc1072ffce7e4
#
_cell.length_a   1.000
_cell.length_b   1.000
_cell.length_c   1.000
_cell.angle_alpha   90.00
_cell.angle_beta   90.00
_cell.angle_gamma   90.00
#
_symmetry.space_group_name_H-M   'P 1'
#
loop_
_entity.id
_entity.type
_entity.pdbx_description
1 polymer ?
#
loop_
_entity_poly.entity_id
_entity_poly.type
_entity_poly.pdbx_seq_one_letter_code
_entity_poly.pdbx_strand_id
1 'polypeptide(L)'
;MTFANLTCICGLCLLTSMSAAAQIAPPQVPENLQVPNTETVLLKALGKGKQIYVCSAKPGDASQFAWVLDRPQADLIGDKGEAIGKHYKGPVWEAPDGSKVGGQVQARAAAPNANAVPWLLLKAASHDGKGTFSGVTYIQRVDTEGGLAPTTGCDKSHAGAEASTDYQATYFFYGSQTPETPLQSLPYSPSLDLTDMDPSVNPCEDFYRYSCGGWLKKNPIPSDQSSWSVYSKLTQDNERFLWGILEDTAKPNPARSTVEREIGDFFAACMDESAVEKTGAGPVSLELSAIGQLKSVADFPEVLAREHLAQNFGMLFSFSASQDYADSSREIAFAGAGGLGLPDRDYYTKSDAKSEEIRMKYVAHVQHMLELLGGSPAQSAKEARAIMDIETALAKASLTRVEQRDPYKLFHKMDRAQLQALTPALNWTRYLKASGLGELNEYNVTEPAFFKELQTLLAATPLADWKAYMRWHVVHARAAYLSPAFVDANFEFFGKYLRGTPEQRPRWKRCVQYVDGDLGEALGQVFVERTFGPDMKARTLTMTKEIEKAMEDDIKQLPWMSEATKQQALLKLHSVTNKIGYPDKWRDYSSIRIDRADFAGNVERADVFEGRRQLAKIGKPVDRGEWGMTPPTVNAYYDPQMNDINFPAGVLQPPVFDPKMDDAPNYGDTGGTIGHELTHGFDDEGRQFDAHGNLHDWWTEADAKEFQKRADCVADQYGQYTVVDDIKINSRLTLGEDVADLGGEILAYMAWKDATRDQKLSPIDGFTPEQRFFIGFAQWACGDERAESKRVHAITDPHSPPEYRINGVAANMPEFAAAFACKVGQPMVRKDPCRVW
;
A
#
# COMPACT_ATOMS: atom_id res chain seq x y z
N MET A 1 64.42 32.73 6.43
CA MET A 1 64.30 33.25 7.81
C MET A 1 62.82 33.56 7.98
N THR A 2 62.01 32.97 8.74
CA THR A 2 61.99 32.25 10.01
C THR A 2 60.80 31.27 9.99
N PHE A 3 60.98 30.07 10.47
CA PHE A 3 60.00 29.05 10.72
C PHE A 3 59.03 29.45 11.85
N ALA A 4 57.75 29.17 11.69
CA ALA A 4 56.81 29.05 12.82
C ALA A 4 56.00 27.76 12.64
N ASN A 5 56.20 26.86 13.61
CA ASN A 5 55.48 25.60 13.80
C ASN A 5 53.98 25.83 14.09
N LEU A 6 53.10 25.07 13.45
CA LEU A 6 51.73 24.91 13.90
C LEU A 6 51.47 23.43 14.19
N THR A 7 51.25 23.15 15.44
CA THR A 7 51.00 21.84 16.02
C THR A 7 49.61 21.32 15.58
N CYS A 8 49.59 20.16 14.98
CA CYS A 8 48.35 19.43 14.60
C CYS A 8 47.81 18.75 15.87
N ILE A 9 46.64 19.17 16.35
CA ILE A 9 45.86 18.46 17.39
C ILE A 9 44.92 17.50 16.64
N CYS A 10 45.27 16.20 16.66
CA CYS A 10 44.36 15.11 16.25
C CYS A 10 43.24 15.02 17.28
N GLY A 11 42.06 15.54 16.93
CA GLY A 11 40.82 15.25 17.60
C GLY A 11 40.31 13.87 17.20
N LEU A 12 40.33 12.93 18.15
CA LEU A 12 39.75 11.59 18.03
C LEU A 12 38.21 11.73 18.03
N CYS A 13 37.59 11.71 16.86
CA CYS A 13 36.12 11.54 16.75
C CYS A 13 35.80 10.08 17.11
N LEU A 14 35.29 9.87 18.33
CA LEU A 14 34.62 8.66 18.74
C LEU A 14 33.29 8.55 17.92
N LEU A 15 33.33 7.80 16.87
CA LEU A 15 32.12 7.28 16.18
C LEU A 15 31.47 6.26 17.15
N THR A 16 30.47 6.69 17.91
CA THR A 16 29.56 5.78 18.59
C THR A 16 28.66 5.17 17.49
N SER A 17 29.01 3.99 17.05
CA SER A 17 28.11 3.12 16.30
C SER A 17 26.95 2.75 17.22
N MET A 18 25.80 3.39 17.05
CA MET A 18 24.54 2.87 17.56
C MET A 18 24.22 1.59 16.78
N SER A 19 24.51 0.44 17.39
CA SER A 19 23.98 -0.84 16.91
C SER A 19 22.48 -0.77 17.02
N ALA A 20 21.75 -0.83 15.91
CA ALA A 20 20.33 -1.11 15.93
C ALA A 20 20.15 -2.47 16.61
N ALA A 21 19.51 -2.47 17.78
CA ALA A 21 19.18 -3.71 18.47
C ALA A 21 18.17 -4.48 17.61
N ALA A 22 18.46 -5.74 17.28
CA ALA A 22 17.55 -6.60 16.56
C ALA A 22 16.22 -6.68 17.33
N GLN A 23 15.11 -6.40 16.67
CA GLN A 23 13.78 -6.42 17.27
C GLN A 23 13.44 -7.86 17.68
N ILE A 24 13.02 -8.05 18.95
CA ILE A 24 12.68 -9.38 19.48
C ILE A 24 11.31 -9.78 18.92
N ALA A 25 11.25 -10.88 18.19
CA ALA A 25 9.99 -11.38 17.64
C ALA A 25 9.03 -11.83 18.77
N PRO A 26 7.74 -11.49 18.71
CA PRO A 26 6.74 -11.95 19.66
C PRO A 26 6.52 -13.47 19.54
N PRO A 27 6.12 -14.16 20.61
CA PRO A 27 5.85 -15.59 20.57
C PRO A 27 4.55 -15.89 19.81
N GLN A 28 4.46 -17.08 19.22
CA GLN A 28 3.19 -17.58 18.72
C GLN A 28 2.30 -18.03 19.88
N VAL A 29 1.12 -17.43 20.00
CA VAL A 29 0.19 -17.67 21.09
C VAL A 29 -1.25 -17.80 20.58
N PRO A 30 -2.16 -18.46 21.32
CA PRO A 30 -3.59 -18.42 21.05
C PRO A 30 -4.13 -16.99 20.98
N GLU A 31 -5.19 -16.78 20.18
CA GLU A 31 -5.79 -15.45 19.91
C GLU A 31 -6.08 -14.63 21.19
N ASN A 32 -6.62 -15.29 22.24
CA ASN A 32 -6.92 -14.65 23.52
C ASN A 32 -5.70 -14.22 24.36
N LEU A 33 -4.49 -14.59 23.95
CA LEU A 33 -3.25 -14.15 24.57
C LEU A 33 -2.45 -13.17 23.70
N GLN A 34 -2.97 -12.79 22.54
CA GLN A 34 -2.31 -11.80 21.69
C GLN A 34 -2.28 -10.43 22.36
N VAL A 35 -1.15 -9.78 22.30
CA VAL A 35 -0.95 -8.39 22.72
C VAL A 35 -1.42 -7.48 21.59
N PRO A 36 -2.04 -6.31 21.88
CA PRO A 36 -2.37 -5.33 20.85
C PRO A 36 -1.18 -5.02 19.94
N ASN A 37 -1.41 -4.89 18.63
CA ASN A 37 -0.35 -4.67 17.64
C ASN A 37 0.37 -3.31 17.76
N THR A 38 -0.16 -2.39 18.58
CA THR A 38 0.50 -1.14 18.99
C THR A 38 1.69 -1.34 19.92
N GLU A 39 1.86 -2.55 20.40
CA GLU A 39 2.86 -2.87 21.40
C GLU A 39 3.99 -3.70 20.79
N THR A 40 5.23 -3.34 21.07
CA THR A 40 6.41 -4.09 20.63
C THR A 40 7.09 -4.77 21.80
N VAL A 41 7.78 -5.89 21.52
CA VAL A 41 8.58 -6.56 22.56
C VAL A 41 9.78 -5.69 22.91
N LEU A 42 9.77 -5.16 24.13
CA LEU A 42 10.89 -4.39 24.69
C LEU A 42 11.97 -5.31 25.25
N LEU A 43 11.56 -6.44 25.85
CA LEU A 43 12.46 -7.34 26.57
C LEU A 43 11.89 -8.75 26.60
N LYS A 44 12.77 -9.74 26.43
CA LYS A 44 12.50 -11.16 26.65
C LYS A 44 13.35 -11.66 27.81
N ALA A 45 12.74 -12.45 28.70
CA ALA A 45 13.42 -13.00 29.86
C ALA A 45 12.99 -14.45 30.16
N LEU A 46 13.92 -15.27 30.53
CA LEU A 46 13.63 -16.58 31.17
C LEU A 46 13.47 -16.36 32.68
N GLY A 47 12.26 -16.56 33.19
CA GLY A 47 11.99 -16.62 34.63
C GLY A 47 12.24 -18.04 35.15
N LYS A 48 13.18 -18.21 36.06
CA LYS A 48 13.52 -19.51 36.66
C LYS A 48 13.48 -19.42 38.16
N GLY A 49 12.67 -20.30 38.79
CA GLY A 49 12.49 -20.28 40.24
C GLY A 49 11.41 -21.21 40.74
N LYS A 50 10.56 -20.72 41.64
CA LYS A 50 9.53 -21.50 42.32
C LYS A 50 8.18 -20.80 42.34
N GLN A 51 7.11 -21.61 42.26
CA GLN A 51 5.78 -21.19 42.66
C GLN A 51 5.56 -21.61 44.14
N ILE A 52 5.17 -20.69 45.00
CA ILE A 52 4.93 -20.93 46.41
C ILE A 52 3.44 -20.95 46.67
N TYR A 53 2.99 -21.99 47.26
CA TYR A 53 1.61 -22.28 47.61
C TYR A 53 1.42 -22.30 49.12
N VAL A 54 0.24 -21.80 49.55
CA VAL A 54 -0.17 -21.86 50.95
C VAL A 54 -1.37 -22.79 51.09
N CYS A 55 -1.35 -23.65 52.02
CA CYS A 55 -2.49 -24.53 52.34
C CYS A 55 -3.60 -23.68 52.99
N SER A 56 -4.72 -23.50 52.27
CA SER A 56 -5.82 -22.61 52.71
C SER A 56 -7.16 -23.30 52.56
N ALA A 57 -8.13 -22.91 53.40
CA ALA A 57 -9.52 -23.36 53.23
C ALA A 57 -10.08 -22.91 51.88
N LYS A 58 -10.85 -23.78 51.22
CA LYS A 58 -11.44 -23.40 49.90
C LYS A 58 -12.48 -22.29 50.08
N PRO A 59 -12.56 -21.35 49.19
CA PRO A 59 -13.63 -20.32 49.21
C PRO A 59 -15.01 -21.02 49.17
N GLY A 60 -15.86 -20.69 50.15
CA GLY A 60 -17.20 -21.25 50.24
C GLY A 60 -17.34 -22.59 51.01
N ASP A 61 -16.22 -23.25 51.35
CA ASP A 61 -16.23 -24.47 52.17
C ASP A 61 -15.01 -24.56 53.11
N ALA A 62 -15.17 -24.04 54.31
CA ALA A 62 -14.11 -24.04 55.35
C ALA A 62 -13.69 -25.42 55.84
N SER A 63 -14.38 -26.49 55.46
CA SER A 63 -14.00 -27.89 55.78
C SER A 63 -13.01 -28.51 54.79
N GLN A 64 -12.91 -27.96 53.57
CA GLN A 64 -11.99 -28.42 52.57
C GLN A 64 -10.79 -27.50 52.44
N PHE A 65 -9.62 -28.06 52.29
CA PHE A 65 -8.33 -27.36 52.14
C PHE A 65 -7.71 -27.68 50.79
N ALA A 66 -7.01 -26.72 50.24
CA ALA A 66 -6.25 -26.87 49.01
C ALA A 66 -5.00 -25.95 49.01
N TRP A 67 -4.02 -26.32 48.24
CA TRP A 67 -2.87 -25.51 47.95
C TRP A 67 -3.31 -24.31 47.05
N VAL A 68 -3.22 -23.12 47.57
CA VAL A 68 -3.52 -21.87 46.84
C VAL A 68 -2.22 -21.14 46.54
N LEU A 69 -2.05 -20.73 45.29
CA LEU A 69 -0.87 -19.96 44.91
C LEU A 69 -0.81 -18.65 45.71
N ASP A 70 0.28 -18.47 46.45
CA ASP A 70 0.57 -17.21 47.19
C ASP A 70 1.44 -16.29 46.39
N ARG A 71 2.56 -16.81 45.84
CA ARG A 71 3.54 -15.99 45.10
C ARG A 71 4.46 -16.80 44.20
N PRO A 72 4.90 -16.23 43.06
CA PRO A 72 6.14 -16.64 42.40
C PRO A 72 7.37 -16.13 43.15
N GLN A 73 8.48 -16.81 42.98
CA GLN A 73 9.81 -16.36 43.40
C GLN A 73 10.81 -16.85 42.36
N ALA A 74 11.19 -16.00 41.40
CA ALA A 74 12.04 -16.37 40.30
C ALA A 74 13.04 -15.26 39.96
N ASP A 75 14.20 -15.66 39.47
CA ASP A 75 15.16 -14.78 38.84
C ASP A 75 14.83 -14.65 37.35
N LEU A 76 15.01 -13.46 36.78
CA LEU A 76 14.89 -13.18 35.36
C LEU A 76 16.25 -13.19 34.69
N ILE A 77 16.40 -13.97 33.64
CA ILE A 77 17.67 -14.22 32.97
C ILE A 77 17.49 -13.84 31.50
N GLY A 78 18.40 -13.02 30.97
CA GLY A 78 18.43 -12.62 29.57
C GLY A 78 19.01 -13.69 28.64
N ASP A 79 18.93 -13.47 27.33
CA ASP A 79 19.36 -14.45 26.31
C ASP A 79 20.85 -14.79 26.35
N LYS A 80 21.68 -13.95 26.97
CA LYS A 80 23.12 -14.20 27.18
C LYS A 80 23.46 -14.77 28.56
N GLY A 81 22.42 -15.10 29.35
CA GLY A 81 22.57 -15.64 30.70
C GLY A 81 22.79 -14.57 31.79
N GLU A 82 22.68 -13.30 31.47
CA GLU A 82 22.79 -12.19 32.42
C GLU A 82 21.54 -12.09 33.30
N ALA A 83 21.70 -11.67 34.55
CA ALA A 83 20.60 -11.39 35.47
C ALA A 83 19.96 -10.04 35.11
N ILE A 84 18.69 -10.08 34.66
CA ILE A 84 17.95 -8.88 34.26
C ILE A 84 16.83 -8.48 35.23
N GLY A 85 16.63 -9.24 36.31
CA GLY A 85 15.68 -8.87 37.33
C GLY A 85 15.15 -10.03 38.17
N LYS A 86 14.06 -9.75 38.88
CA LYS A 86 13.35 -10.73 39.75
C LYS A 86 11.85 -10.64 39.51
N HIS A 87 11.17 -11.79 39.79
CA HIS A 87 9.73 -11.89 39.77
C HIS A 87 9.24 -12.43 41.11
N TYR A 88 8.29 -11.74 41.73
CA TYR A 88 7.81 -12.03 43.06
C TYR A 88 6.35 -11.64 43.30
N LYS A 89 5.88 -11.72 44.55
CA LYS A 89 4.48 -11.50 44.94
C LYS A 89 3.94 -10.17 44.40
N GLY A 90 2.71 -10.26 43.79
CA GLY A 90 2.00 -9.07 43.40
C GLY A 90 1.29 -9.05 42.07
N PRO A 91 1.54 -9.89 41.03
CA PRO A 91 2.81 -10.30 40.44
C PRO A 91 3.66 -9.09 40.00
N VAL A 92 4.85 -8.98 40.54
CA VAL A 92 5.76 -7.84 40.26
C VAL A 92 7.03 -8.36 39.61
N TRP A 93 7.54 -7.61 38.63
CA TRP A 93 8.87 -7.75 38.06
C TRP A 93 9.70 -6.52 38.40
N GLU A 94 10.92 -6.72 38.87
CA GLU A 94 11.83 -5.68 39.29
C GLU A 94 13.18 -5.88 38.61
N ALA A 95 13.68 -4.83 37.93
CA ALA A 95 14.99 -4.82 37.30
C ALA A 95 16.10 -4.35 38.27
N PRO A 96 17.41 -4.62 37.96
CA PRO A 96 18.54 -4.16 38.75
C PRO A 96 18.65 -2.63 38.90
N ASP A 97 18.07 -1.86 37.97
CA ASP A 97 17.99 -0.40 38.01
C ASP A 97 16.92 0.14 38.97
N GLY A 98 16.19 -0.76 39.64
CA GLY A 98 15.15 -0.44 40.62
C GLY A 98 13.77 -0.18 40.00
N SER A 99 13.65 -0.19 38.68
CA SER A 99 12.35 -0.06 38.02
C SER A 99 11.51 -1.32 38.20
N LYS A 100 10.16 -1.14 38.37
CA LYS A 100 9.22 -2.22 38.63
C LYS A 100 7.98 -2.07 37.74
N VAL A 101 7.40 -3.22 37.41
CA VAL A 101 6.06 -3.31 36.82
C VAL A 101 5.22 -4.36 37.57
N GLY A 102 4.01 -3.98 37.95
CA GLY A 102 3.00 -4.89 38.47
C GLY A 102 1.98 -5.25 37.40
N GLY A 103 1.66 -6.55 37.24
CA GLY A 103 0.76 -7.01 36.21
C GLY A 103 -0.59 -7.45 36.73
N GLN A 104 -1.66 -7.27 35.95
CA GLN A 104 -2.99 -7.81 36.18
C GLN A 104 -3.36 -8.79 35.06
N VAL A 105 -3.74 -10.03 35.44
CA VAL A 105 -4.12 -11.06 34.45
C VAL A 105 -5.34 -10.65 33.66
N GLN A 106 -5.21 -10.57 32.36
CA GLN A 106 -6.30 -10.31 31.39
C GLN A 106 -6.87 -11.61 30.80
N ALA A 107 -5.98 -12.54 30.43
CA ALA A 107 -6.38 -13.78 29.80
C ALA A 107 -5.47 -14.95 30.19
N ARG A 108 -5.99 -16.18 30.02
CA ARG A 108 -5.29 -17.44 30.29
C ARG A 108 -5.53 -18.44 29.18
N ALA A 109 -4.53 -19.25 28.87
CA ALA A 109 -4.65 -20.41 28.02
C ALA A 109 -3.93 -21.61 28.67
N ALA A 110 -4.37 -22.83 28.39
CA ALA A 110 -3.67 -24.03 28.82
C ALA A 110 -2.25 -24.06 28.20
N ALA A 111 -1.26 -24.44 29.01
CA ALA A 111 0.07 -24.67 28.44
C ALA A 111 0.05 -25.89 27.53
N PRO A 112 0.85 -25.96 26.47
CA PRO A 112 1.03 -27.17 25.66
C PRO A 112 1.53 -28.35 26.50
N ASN A 113 2.36 -28.09 27.53
CA ASN A 113 2.76 -29.06 28.52
C ASN A 113 1.72 -29.14 29.65
N ALA A 114 0.97 -30.25 29.72
CA ALA A 114 -0.08 -30.46 30.73
C ALA A 114 0.44 -30.45 32.20
N ASN A 115 1.75 -30.61 32.42
CA ASN A 115 2.38 -30.56 33.75
C ASN A 115 2.92 -29.18 34.10
N ALA A 116 2.51 -28.16 33.40
CA ALA A 116 2.96 -26.78 33.62
C ALA A 116 1.80 -25.82 33.95
N VAL A 117 2.14 -24.74 34.64
CA VAL A 117 1.18 -23.64 34.89
C VAL A 117 0.72 -23.00 33.58
N PRO A 118 -0.54 -22.46 33.52
CA PRO A 118 -1.10 -21.87 32.30
C PRO A 118 -0.25 -20.73 31.73
N TRP A 119 -0.34 -20.55 30.42
CA TRP A 119 0.10 -19.33 29.76
C TRP A 119 -0.80 -18.14 30.13
N LEU A 120 -0.22 -16.95 30.23
CA LEU A 120 -0.93 -15.75 30.67
C LEU A 120 -0.64 -14.55 29.78
N LEU A 121 -1.67 -13.74 29.58
CA LEU A 121 -1.54 -12.34 29.19
C LEU A 121 -1.86 -11.48 30.41
N LEU A 122 -0.97 -10.56 30.76
CA LEU A 122 -1.17 -9.59 31.82
C LEU A 122 -1.03 -8.17 31.23
N LYS A 123 -1.86 -7.24 31.73
CA LYS A 123 -1.70 -5.81 31.51
C LYS A 123 -0.96 -5.19 32.66
N ALA A 124 -0.06 -4.25 32.40
CA ALA A 124 0.58 -3.48 33.46
C ALA A 124 -0.46 -2.69 34.25
N ALA A 125 -0.44 -2.86 35.55
CA ALA A 125 -1.39 -2.22 36.50
C ALA A 125 -0.69 -1.17 37.37
N SER A 126 0.63 -1.25 37.53
CA SER A 126 1.41 -0.27 38.26
C SER A 126 2.87 -0.24 37.78
N HIS A 127 3.52 0.92 37.92
CA HIS A 127 4.94 1.13 37.70
C HIS A 127 5.54 1.84 38.91
N ASP A 128 6.80 1.54 39.18
CA ASP A 128 7.61 2.25 40.17
C ASP A 128 9.04 2.40 39.63
N GLY A 129 9.65 3.56 39.87
CA GLY A 129 10.98 3.88 39.36
C GLY A 129 11.03 4.18 37.86
N LYS A 130 12.20 4.66 37.40
CA LYS A 130 12.54 4.88 36.00
C LYS A 130 13.61 3.87 35.57
N GLY A 131 13.41 3.22 34.42
CA GLY A 131 14.35 2.24 33.86
C GLY A 131 13.71 1.17 33.03
N THR A 132 14.29 -0.02 33.04
CA THR A 132 13.94 -1.16 32.15
C THR A 132 12.45 -1.49 32.07
N PHE A 133 11.72 -1.41 33.18
CA PHE A 133 10.29 -1.76 33.24
C PHE A 133 9.34 -0.55 33.23
N SER A 134 9.84 0.66 33.15
CA SER A 134 8.98 1.87 33.26
C SER A 134 8.04 2.07 32.08
N GLY A 135 8.38 1.53 30.90
CA GLY A 135 7.56 1.62 29.68
C GLY A 135 6.72 0.35 29.35
N VAL A 136 6.71 -0.64 30.24
CA VAL A 136 6.01 -1.92 29.98
C VAL A 136 4.51 -1.73 30.12
N THR A 137 3.74 -2.11 29.10
CA THR A 137 2.29 -2.03 29.03
C THR A 137 1.63 -3.41 29.15
N TYR A 138 2.23 -4.45 28.57
CA TYR A 138 1.78 -5.83 28.68
C TYR A 138 2.92 -6.78 28.99
N ILE A 139 2.57 -7.91 29.62
CA ILE A 139 3.49 -9.01 29.92
C ILE A 139 2.83 -10.31 29.47
N GLN A 140 3.51 -11.10 28.62
CA GLN A 140 3.12 -12.46 28.33
C GLN A 140 3.99 -13.44 29.09
N ARG A 141 3.37 -14.47 29.67
CA ARG A 141 4.03 -15.63 30.22
C ARG A 141 3.71 -16.84 29.36
N VAL A 142 4.73 -17.39 28.69
CA VAL A 142 4.63 -18.51 27.76
C VAL A 142 5.71 -19.56 28.05
N ASP A 143 5.73 -20.66 27.31
CA ASP A 143 6.74 -21.72 27.42
C ASP A 143 6.97 -22.18 28.84
N THR A 144 5.86 -22.40 29.57
CA THR A 144 5.89 -22.74 30.99
C THR A 144 6.27 -24.21 31.18
N GLU A 145 7.11 -24.47 32.18
CA GLU A 145 7.45 -25.78 32.69
C GLU A 145 7.26 -25.86 34.18
N GLY A 146 6.62 -26.91 34.66
CA GLY A 146 6.36 -27.15 36.08
C GLY A 146 5.47 -26.13 36.75
N GLY A 147 5.67 -25.91 38.03
CA GLY A 147 5.00 -24.88 38.83
C GLY A 147 3.58 -25.23 39.29
N LEU A 148 3.03 -26.40 39.00
CA LEU A 148 1.71 -26.82 39.46
C LEU A 148 1.66 -27.02 40.98
N ALA A 149 0.49 -26.78 41.58
CA ALA A 149 0.27 -27.05 43.00
C ALA A 149 0.49 -28.54 43.35
N PRO A 150 1.06 -28.84 44.51
CA PRO A 150 1.11 -30.23 45.00
C PRO A 150 -0.32 -30.81 45.10
N THR A 151 -0.45 -32.10 44.83
CA THR A 151 -1.75 -32.78 44.82
C THR A 151 -2.11 -33.37 46.19
N THR A 152 -1.16 -33.40 47.11
CA THR A 152 -1.32 -33.98 48.48
C THR A 152 -0.71 -33.04 49.52
N GLY A 153 -0.92 -33.33 50.79
CA GLY A 153 -0.29 -32.65 51.93
C GLY A 153 -0.95 -31.34 52.34
N CYS A 154 -2.16 -31.01 51.86
CA CYS A 154 -2.92 -29.87 52.37
C CYS A 154 -4.27 -30.33 52.93
N ASP A 155 -4.38 -30.18 54.22
CA ASP A 155 -5.58 -30.46 55.02
C ASP A 155 -5.69 -29.49 56.21
N LYS A 156 -6.67 -29.65 57.06
CA LYS A 156 -6.91 -28.77 58.21
C LYS A 156 -5.72 -28.72 59.17
N SER A 157 -4.96 -29.84 59.30
CA SER A 157 -3.77 -29.87 60.22
C SER A 157 -2.57 -29.14 59.62
N HIS A 158 -2.56 -28.90 58.32
CA HIS A 158 -1.52 -28.21 57.59
C HIS A 158 -1.94 -26.78 57.17
N ALA A 159 -3.04 -26.25 57.72
CA ALA A 159 -3.50 -24.90 57.39
C ALA A 159 -2.42 -23.88 57.65
N GLY A 160 -2.09 -23.06 56.67
CA GLY A 160 -1.02 -22.04 56.70
C GLY A 160 0.38 -22.58 56.33
N ALA A 161 0.53 -23.91 56.12
CA ALA A 161 1.80 -24.45 55.65
C ALA A 161 2.12 -23.97 54.21
N GLU A 162 3.38 -23.77 53.93
CA GLU A 162 3.89 -23.43 52.59
C GLU A 162 4.43 -24.67 51.88
N ALA A 163 4.19 -24.76 50.59
CA ALA A 163 4.84 -25.73 49.68
C ALA A 163 5.36 -24.97 48.46
N SER A 164 6.48 -25.46 47.91
CA SER A 164 7.08 -24.86 46.72
C SER A 164 7.26 -25.89 45.61
N THR A 165 7.02 -25.47 44.39
CA THR A 165 7.27 -26.31 43.19
C THR A 165 8.17 -25.53 42.23
N ASP A 166 9.16 -26.22 41.69
CA ASP A 166 10.07 -25.61 40.71
C ASP A 166 9.31 -25.25 39.44
N TYR A 167 9.66 -24.10 38.88
CA TYR A 167 9.02 -23.63 37.67
C TYR A 167 9.97 -22.75 36.84
N GLN A 168 9.73 -22.76 35.53
CA GLN A 168 10.29 -21.78 34.62
C GLN A 168 9.26 -21.34 33.58
N ALA A 169 9.47 -20.15 33.00
CA ALA A 169 8.62 -19.58 31.98
C ALA A 169 9.39 -18.53 31.16
N THR A 170 9.08 -18.38 29.90
CA THR A 170 9.52 -17.24 29.10
C THR A 170 8.56 -16.07 29.33
N TYR A 171 9.11 -14.90 29.64
CA TYR A 171 8.38 -13.66 29.76
C TYR A 171 8.74 -12.75 28.58
N PHE A 172 7.73 -12.22 27.93
CA PHE A 172 7.85 -11.13 26.98
C PHE A 172 7.22 -9.87 27.58
N PHE A 173 8.00 -8.81 27.66
CA PHE A 173 7.56 -7.50 28.14
C PHE A 173 7.36 -6.60 26.93
N TYR A 174 6.17 -6.04 26.82
CA TYR A 174 5.78 -5.17 25.73
C TYR A 174 5.64 -3.74 26.20
N GLY A 175 5.91 -2.81 25.32
CA GLY A 175 5.63 -1.40 25.54
C GLY A 175 5.16 -0.76 24.22
N SER A 176 4.53 0.38 24.36
CA SER A 176 4.09 1.14 23.18
C SER A 176 5.28 1.42 22.27
N GLN A 177 5.06 1.29 20.96
CA GLN A 177 6.10 1.67 20.00
C GLN A 177 6.57 3.09 20.29
N THR A 178 7.87 3.33 20.19
CA THR A 178 8.40 4.69 20.24
C THR A 178 7.66 5.50 19.19
N PRO A 179 7.03 6.63 19.51
CA PRO A 179 6.32 7.44 18.55
C PRO A 179 7.23 7.73 17.35
N GLU A 180 6.73 7.54 16.15
CA GLU A 180 7.46 7.92 14.95
C GLU A 180 7.80 9.42 15.02
N THR A 181 8.96 9.76 14.51
CA THR A 181 9.45 11.14 14.47
C THR A 181 9.75 11.56 13.04
N PRO A 182 9.61 12.84 12.72
CA PRO A 182 9.99 13.34 11.40
C PRO A 182 11.49 13.12 11.15
N LEU A 183 11.84 12.84 9.91
CA LEU A 183 13.23 12.67 9.48
C LEU A 183 13.79 13.96 8.91
N GLN A 184 15.08 14.20 9.15
CA GLN A 184 15.83 15.31 8.53
C GLN A 184 16.66 14.85 7.32
N SER A 185 16.81 13.53 7.12
CA SER A 185 17.43 12.88 5.97
C SER A 185 16.85 11.48 5.80
N LEU A 186 16.82 10.98 4.58
CA LEU A 186 16.39 9.61 4.33
C LEU A 186 17.40 8.61 4.93
N PRO A 187 16.93 7.54 5.58
CA PRO A 187 17.80 6.48 6.07
C PRO A 187 18.36 5.68 4.90
N TYR A 188 19.59 5.20 5.04
CA TYR A 188 20.18 4.32 4.07
C TYR A 188 19.84 2.86 4.37
N SER A 189 19.36 2.16 3.35
CA SER A 189 19.20 0.69 3.32
C SER A 189 19.91 0.15 2.07
N PRO A 190 20.74 -0.90 2.17
CA PRO A 190 21.40 -1.45 0.97
C PRO A 190 20.41 -2.15 0.04
N SER A 191 20.64 -2.13 -1.26
CA SER A 191 19.79 -2.80 -2.26
C SER A 191 19.90 -4.33 -2.22
N LEU A 192 20.96 -4.86 -1.61
CA LEU A 192 21.09 -6.28 -1.30
C LEU A 192 21.53 -6.42 0.15
N ASP A 193 20.66 -6.98 0.99
CA ASP A 193 20.93 -7.28 2.40
C ASP A 193 20.87 -8.79 2.66
N LEU A 194 22.02 -9.38 2.97
CA LEU A 194 22.12 -10.82 3.26
C LEU A 194 21.30 -11.23 4.50
N THR A 195 21.03 -10.30 5.39
CA THR A 195 20.23 -10.58 6.60
C THR A 195 18.73 -10.68 6.29
N ASP A 196 18.30 -10.29 5.11
CA ASP A 196 16.93 -10.42 4.62
C ASP A 196 16.65 -11.79 4.02
N MET A 197 17.70 -12.57 3.77
CA MET A 197 17.62 -13.93 3.24
C MET A 197 17.29 -14.98 4.31
N ASP A 198 16.77 -16.11 3.89
CA ASP A 198 16.67 -17.34 4.69
C ASP A 198 17.48 -18.46 4.04
N PRO A 199 18.76 -18.62 4.39
CA PRO A 199 19.64 -19.62 3.77
C PRO A 199 19.26 -21.07 4.10
N SER A 200 18.28 -21.30 4.97
CA SER A 200 17.73 -22.63 5.24
C SER A 200 16.80 -23.12 4.13
N VAL A 201 16.29 -22.22 3.29
CA VAL A 201 15.43 -22.53 2.15
C VAL A 201 16.29 -22.82 0.92
N ASN A 202 15.91 -23.82 0.14
CA ASN A 202 16.60 -24.12 -1.13
C ASN A 202 16.10 -23.13 -2.21
N PRO A 203 16.97 -22.32 -2.85
CA PRO A 203 16.58 -21.38 -3.88
C PRO A 203 15.90 -22.02 -5.10
N CYS A 204 16.15 -23.31 -5.34
CA CYS A 204 15.51 -24.09 -6.42
C CYS A 204 14.11 -24.61 -6.07
N GLU A 205 13.69 -24.49 -4.82
CA GLU A 205 12.36 -24.88 -4.33
C GLU A 205 11.45 -23.65 -4.17
N ASP A 206 11.96 -22.57 -3.54
CA ASP A 206 11.24 -21.31 -3.30
C ASP A 206 12.24 -20.16 -3.22
N PHE A 207 12.44 -19.48 -4.34
CA PHE A 207 13.43 -18.42 -4.44
C PHE A 207 12.99 -17.16 -3.69
N TYR A 208 11.71 -16.86 -3.69
CA TYR A 208 11.16 -15.74 -2.91
C TYR A 208 11.47 -15.91 -1.42
N ARG A 209 11.15 -17.06 -0.84
CA ARG A 209 11.45 -17.30 0.58
C ARG A 209 12.93 -17.36 0.87
N TYR A 210 13.74 -17.90 -0.05
CA TYR A 210 15.20 -17.88 0.09
C TYR A 210 15.72 -16.45 0.21
N SER A 211 15.25 -15.54 -0.63
CA SER A 211 15.73 -14.15 -0.70
C SER A 211 15.07 -13.21 0.33
N CYS A 212 13.82 -13.46 0.72
CA CYS A 212 12.98 -12.58 1.54
C CYS A 212 12.67 -13.14 2.95
N GLY A 213 12.99 -14.39 3.25
CA GLY A 213 12.52 -15.04 4.48
C GLY A 213 13.02 -14.41 5.77
N GLY A 214 14.21 -13.81 5.76
CA GLY A 214 14.73 -12.99 6.87
C GLY A 214 14.01 -11.66 6.98
N TRP A 215 13.75 -10.99 5.85
CA TRP A 215 13.01 -9.73 5.80
C TRP A 215 11.61 -9.88 6.40
N LEU A 216 10.86 -10.88 5.97
CA LEU A 216 9.50 -11.18 6.46
C LEU A 216 9.47 -11.39 7.98
N LYS A 217 10.48 -12.07 8.53
CA LYS A 217 10.61 -12.28 9.99
C LYS A 217 10.90 -10.99 10.76
N LYS A 218 11.66 -10.06 10.18
CA LYS A 218 12.07 -8.81 10.81
C LYS A 218 11.04 -7.69 10.67
N ASN A 219 10.22 -7.74 9.63
CA ASN A 219 9.31 -6.66 9.25
C ASN A 219 7.84 -7.13 9.23
N PRO A 220 7.23 -7.42 10.40
CA PRO A 220 5.82 -7.74 10.46
C PRO A 220 4.99 -6.55 9.98
N ILE A 221 3.80 -6.81 9.43
CA ILE A 221 2.89 -5.78 8.95
C ILE A 221 2.50 -4.85 10.10
N PRO A 222 2.80 -3.54 10.06
CA PRO A 222 2.40 -2.57 11.08
C PRO A 222 0.87 -2.55 11.29
N SER A 223 0.44 -2.14 12.48
CA SER A 223 -0.99 -2.13 12.84
C SER A 223 -1.82 -1.16 12.02
N ASP A 224 -1.20 -0.11 11.49
CA ASP A 224 -1.84 0.91 10.65
C ASP A 224 -1.74 0.61 9.14
N GLN A 225 -1.29 -0.62 8.77
CA GLN A 225 -1.12 -1.04 7.38
C GLN A 225 -1.88 -2.35 7.09
N SER A 226 -2.36 -2.49 5.84
CA SER A 226 -2.96 -3.72 5.32
C SER A 226 -1.94 -4.65 4.66
N SER A 227 -0.80 -4.11 4.24
CA SER A 227 0.35 -4.79 3.66
C SER A 227 1.64 -4.11 4.10
N TRP A 228 2.75 -4.82 4.00
CA TRP A 228 4.07 -4.25 4.29
C TRP A 228 5.12 -4.87 3.38
N SER A 229 5.89 -4.04 2.71
CA SER A 229 6.91 -4.45 1.75
C SER A 229 8.13 -3.51 1.81
N VAL A 230 9.17 -3.84 1.04
CA VAL A 230 10.32 -2.94 0.83
C VAL A 230 9.86 -1.58 0.30
N TYR A 231 8.93 -1.58 -0.68
CA TYR A 231 8.32 -0.35 -1.22
C TYR A 231 7.50 0.40 -0.17
N SER A 232 6.69 -0.31 0.63
CA SER A 232 5.92 0.32 1.71
C SER A 232 6.83 0.96 2.77
N LYS A 233 7.96 0.31 3.08
CA LYS A 233 8.95 0.83 4.03
C LYS A 233 9.64 2.07 3.47
N LEU A 234 10.05 2.07 2.21
CA LEU A 234 10.61 3.25 1.54
C LEU A 234 9.58 4.39 1.47
N THR A 235 8.31 4.08 1.15
CA THR A 235 7.21 5.05 1.19
C THR A 235 7.09 5.69 2.57
N GLN A 236 7.10 4.90 3.63
CA GLN A 236 7.04 5.44 5.00
C GLN A 236 8.25 6.30 5.36
N ASP A 237 9.45 5.93 4.91
CA ASP A 237 10.65 6.73 5.12
C ASP A 237 10.57 8.07 4.35
N ASN A 238 10.05 8.06 3.12
CA ASN A 238 9.74 9.28 2.36
C ASN A 238 8.67 10.12 3.08
N GLU A 239 7.57 9.52 3.53
CA GLU A 239 6.52 10.23 4.29
C GLU A 239 7.06 10.87 5.58
N ARG A 240 7.93 10.19 6.31
CA ARG A 240 8.57 10.75 7.52
C ARG A 240 9.52 11.90 7.18
N PHE A 241 10.19 11.83 6.04
CA PHE A 241 11.03 12.93 5.56
C PHE A 241 10.18 14.12 5.11
N LEU A 242 9.09 13.88 4.38
CA LEU A 242 8.10 14.90 4.02
C LEU A 242 7.47 15.54 5.25
N TRP A 243 7.19 14.75 6.29
CA TRP A 243 6.74 15.27 7.58
C TRP A 243 7.73 16.27 8.16
N GLY A 244 9.04 15.98 8.12
CA GLY A 244 10.09 16.94 8.53
C GLY A 244 10.05 18.24 7.75
N ILE A 245 9.90 18.17 6.42
CA ILE A 245 9.72 19.34 5.55
C ILE A 245 8.48 20.15 5.95
N LEU A 246 7.35 19.48 6.13
CA LEU A 246 6.07 20.10 6.44
C LEU A 246 6.03 20.73 7.83
N GLU A 247 6.65 20.11 8.84
CA GLU A 247 6.81 20.74 10.16
C GLU A 247 7.67 22.02 10.11
N ASP A 248 8.74 21.98 9.31
CA ASP A 248 9.60 23.17 9.18
C ASP A 248 8.87 24.30 8.43
N THR A 249 8.17 23.97 7.35
CA THR A 249 7.41 24.96 6.54
C THR A 249 6.15 25.44 7.26
N ALA A 250 5.56 24.69 8.18
CA ALA A 250 4.42 25.10 8.99
C ALA A 250 4.78 26.14 10.07
N LYS A 251 6.08 26.27 10.45
CA LYS A 251 6.52 27.25 11.45
C LYS A 251 6.32 28.68 10.91
N PRO A 252 5.78 29.60 11.70
CA PRO A 252 5.65 31.00 11.29
C PRO A 252 7.03 31.62 10.97
N ASN A 253 7.25 31.92 9.70
CA ASN A 253 8.45 32.60 9.22
C ASN A 253 8.06 33.50 8.03
N PRO A 254 8.24 34.83 8.12
CA PRO A 254 7.91 35.76 7.03
C PRO A 254 8.79 35.58 5.79
N ALA A 255 9.91 34.87 5.89
CA ALA A 255 10.81 34.59 4.77
C ALA A 255 10.44 33.34 3.98
N ARG A 256 9.37 32.59 4.36
CA ARG A 256 8.90 31.43 3.59
C ARG A 256 8.55 31.83 2.15
N SER A 257 8.96 31.02 1.19
CA SER A 257 8.50 31.12 -0.21
C SER A 257 6.99 30.93 -0.31
N THR A 258 6.40 31.18 -1.47
CA THR A 258 4.98 30.90 -1.72
C THR A 258 4.69 29.41 -1.54
N VAL A 259 5.52 28.53 -2.15
CA VAL A 259 5.43 27.08 -2.03
C VAL A 259 5.46 26.63 -0.56
N GLU A 260 6.45 27.08 0.22
CA GLU A 260 6.57 26.74 1.63
C GLU A 260 5.38 27.20 2.48
N ARG A 261 4.75 28.35 2.12
CA ARG A 261 3.53 28.78 2.80
C ARG A 261 2.35 27.89 2.46
N GLU A 262 2.17 27.58 1.18
CA GLU A 262 1.06 26.75 0.72
C GLU A 262 1.07 25.36 1.39
N ILE A 263 2.17 24.62 1.26
CA ILE A 263 2.28 23.28 1.84
C ILE A 263 2.28 23.28 3.38
N GLY A 264 2.96 24.26 4.01
CA GLY A 264 3.06 24.34 5.47
C GLY A 264 1.75 24.79 6.12
N ASP A 265 1.01 25.73 5.53
CA ASP A 265 -0.26 26.19 6.09
C ASP A 265 -1.38 25.17 5.84
N PHE A 266 -1.34 24.42 4.71
CA PHE A 266 -2.23 23.27 4.49
C PHE A 266 -2.00 22.17 5.54
N PHE A 267 -0.75 21.77 5.75
CA PHE A 267 -0.37 20.76 6.74
C PHE A 267 -0.81 21.19 8.16
N ALA A 268 -0.56 22.43 8.53
CA ALA A 268 -0.96 22.93 9.84
C ALA A 268 -2.47 22.93 10.06
N ALA A 269 -3.27 23.25 9.02
CA ALA A 269 -4.73 23.16 9.07
C ALA A 269 -5.18 21.71 9.28
N CYS A 270 -4.54 20.77 8.58
CA CYS A 270 -4.82 19.34 8.74
C CYS A 270 -4.46 18.85 10.15
N MET A 271 -3.34 19.25 10.73
CA MET A 271 -2.88 18.82 12.05
C MET A 271 -3.67 19.40 13.23
N ASP A 272 -4.51 20.45 13.03
CA ASP A 272 -5.36 21.01 14.07
C ASP A 272 -6.63 20.16 14.27
N GLU A 273 -6.50 19.04 14.98
CA GLU A 273 -7.62 18.12 15.25
C GLU A 273 -8.78 18.80 15.95
N SER A 274 -8.52 19.75 16.84
CA SER A 274 -9.57 20.43 17.60
C SER A 274 -10.40 21.37 16.72
N ALA A 275 -9.80 21.96 15.69
CA ALA A 275 -10.53 22.73 14.70
C ALA A 275 -11.39 21.81 13.81
N VAL A 276 -10.79 20.70 13.33
CA VAL A 276 -11.49 19.72 12.47
C VAL A 276 -12.67 19.08 13.21
N GLU A 277 -12.50 18.69 14.47
CA GLU A 277 -13.58 18.11 15.28
C GLU A 277 -14.81 19.03 15.38
N LYS A 278 -14.60 20.33 15.55
CA LYS A 278 -15.68 21.33 15.66
C LYS A 278 -16.50 21.51 14.40
N THR A 279 -15.96 21.11 13.23
CA THR A 279 -16.66 21.31 11.94
C THR A 279 -17.83 20.34 11.78
N GLY A 280 -17.79 19.13 12.40
CA GLY A 280 -18.81 18.10 12.23
C GLY A 280 -19.04 17.75 10.76
N ALA A 281 -20.28 17.82 10.29
CA ALA A 281 -20.68 17.72 8.89
C ALA A 281 -20.78 19.10 8.18
N GLY A 282 -20.33 20.17 8.82
CA GLY A 282 -20.39 21.54 8.26
C GLY A 282 -19.80 21.68 6.86
N PRO A 283 -18.61 21.09 6.59
CA PRO A 283 -17.97 21.19 5.28
C PRO A 283 -18.83 20.73 4.10
N VAL A 284 -19.73 19.74 4.30
CA VAL A 284 -20.61 19.22 3.22
C VAL A 284 -22.03 19.80 3.25
N SER A 285 -22.28 20.81 4.06
CA SER A 285 -23.62 21.36 4.27
C SER A 285 -24.23 22.04 3.04
N LEU A 286 -23.39 22.64 2.21
CA LEU A 286 -23.85 23.31 0.97
C LEU A 286 -24.32 22.27 -0.06
N GLU A 287 -23.56 21.19 -0.25
CA GLU A 287 -23.87 20.07 -1.13
C GLU A 287 -25.16 19.38 -0.69
N LEU A 288 -25.26 19.06 0.61
CA LEU A 288 -26.44 18.43 1.18
C LEU A 288 -27.69 19.33 1.02
N SER A 289 -27.55 20.64 1.20
CA SER A 289 -28.61 21.61 0.97
C SER A 289 -29.04 21.64 -0.49
N ALA A 290 -28.09 21.67 -1.44
CA ALA A 290 -28.37 21.66 -2.87
C ALA A 290 -29.14 20.40 -3.28
N ILE A 291 -28.69 19.21 -2.80
CA ILE A 291 -29.36 17.93 -3.03
C ILE A 291 -30.80 17.97 -2.43
N GLY A 292 -30.96 18.54 -1.23
CA GLY A 292 -32.27 18.70 -0.59
C GLY A 292 -33.27 19.50 -1.42
N GLN A 293 -32.80 20.48 -2.19
CA GLN A 293 -33.61 21.38 -3.02
C GLN A 293 -34.01 20.78 -4.40
N LEU A 294 -33.44 19.66 -4.83
CA LEU A 294 -33.80 18.99 -6.09
C LEU A 294 -35.31 18.69 -6.11
N LYS A 295 -35.97 18.98 -7.24
CA LYS A 295 -37.41 18.74 -7.45
C LYS A 295 -37.64 17.58 -8.43
N SER A 296 -36.67 17.31 -9.30
CA SER A 296 -36.76 16.24 -10.30
C SER A 296 -35.36 15.89 -10.79
N VAL A 297 -35.24 14.79 -11.58
CA VAL A 297 -34.00 14.41 -12.28
C VAL A 297 -33.48 15.52 -13.20
N ALA A 298 -34.37 16.39 -13.69
CA ALA A 298 -33.96 17.52 -14.53
C ALA A 298 -33.08 18.56 -13.79
N ASP A 299 -33.00 18.49 -12.47
CA ASP A 299 -32.17 19.37 -11.64
C ASP A 299 -30.79 18.75 -11.28
N PHE A 300 -30.50 17.52 -11.71
CA PHE A 300 -29.24 16.81 -11.41
C PHE A 300 -28.00 17.43 -12.06
N PRO A 301 -28.08 17.96 -13.31
CA PRO A 301 -26.91 18.37 -14.04
C PRO A 301 -25.97 19.31 -13.30
N GLU A 302 -26.50 20.32 -12.63
CA GLU A 302 -25.69 21.32 -11.93
C GLU A 302 -25.06 20.77 -10.65
N VAL A 303 -25.74 19.86 -9.93
CA VAL A 303 -25.19 19.19 -8.75
C VAL A 303 -24.06 18.26 -9.19
N LEU A 304 -24.29 17.42 -10.20
CA LEU A 304 -23.28 16.48 -10.72
C LEU A 304 -22.05 17.24 -11.25
N ALA A 305 -22.24 18.31 -12.03
CA ALA A 305 -21.12 19.09 -12.54
C ALA A 305 -20.25 19.67 -11.42
N ARG A 306 -20.86 20.13 -10.32
CA ARG A 306 -20.11 20.63 -9.16
C ARG A 306 -19.37 19.51 -8.44
N GLU A 307 -20.01 18.37 -8.20
CA GLU A 307 -19.38 17.23 -7.54
C GLU A 307 -18.22 16.67 -8.36
N HIS A 308 -18.38 16.52 -9.66
CA HIS A 308 -17.30 16.06 -10.53
C HIS A 308 -16.13 17.05 -10.60
N LEU A 309 -16.39 18.38 -10.57
CA LEU A 309 -15.34 19.38 -10.45
C LEU A 309 -14.56 19.26 -9.13
N ALA A 310 -15.23 18.88 -8.06
CA ALA A 310 -14.61 18.62 -6.76
C ALA A 310 -14.12 17.17 -6.61
N GLN A 311 -13.74 16.53 -7.71
CA GLN A 311 -13.15 15.18 -7.80
C GLN A 311 -14.04 14.06 -7.23
N ASN A 312 -15.36 14.30 -7.03
CA ASN A 312 -16.28 13.25 -6.63
C ASN A 312 -16.75 12.41 -7.84
N PHE A 313 -15.81 11.67 -8.44
CA PHE A 313 -16.09 10.81 -9.59
C PHE A 313 -16.94 9.58 -9.24
N GLY A 314 -17.17 9.29 -7.95
CA GLY A 314 -18.06 8.24 -7.50
C GLY A 314 -19.55 8.56 -7.60
N MET A 315 -19.98 9.70 -8.21
CA MET A 315 -21.39 10.06 -8.28
C MET A 315 -21.97 9.84 -9.67
N LEU A 316 -22.83 8.86 -9.85
CA LEU A 316 -23.55 8.44 -11.04
C LEU A 316 -22.66 7.91 -12.19
N PHE A 317 -21.77 8.71 -12.71
CA PHE A 317 -20.91 8.40 -13.85
C PHE A 317 -19.61 9.19 -13.73
N SER A 318 -18.56 8.75 -14.43
CA SER A 318 -17.30 9.50 -14.52
C SER A 318 -17.29 10.43 -15.73
N PHE A 319 -16.63 11.59 -15.57
CA PHE A 319 -16.42 12.54 -16.66
C PHE A 319 -15.05 13.20 -16.50
N SER A 320 -14.18 13.06 -17.51
CA SER A 320 -12.79 13.51 -17.44
C SER A 320 -12.26 13.94 -18.81
N ALA A 321 -11.06 14.57 -18.82
CA ALA A 321 -10.24 14.71 -20.00
C ALA A 321 -9.33 13.47 -20.14
N SER A 322 -9.10 13.03 -21.36
CA SER A 322 -8.08 12.04 -21.69
C SER A 322 -7.68 12.21 -23.17
N GLN A 323 -6.52 11.65 -23.53
CA GLN A 323 -6.08 11.63 -24.91
C GLN A 323 -7.06 10.86 -25.80
N ASP A 324 -7.29 11.37 -26.99
CA ASP A 324 -8.12 10.70 -27.99
C ASP A 324 -7.45 9.40 -28.45
N TYR A 325 -8.13 8.28 -28.35
CA TYR A 325 -7.60 7.00 -28.84
C TYR A 325 -7.23 7.01 -30.33
N ALA A 326 -7.94 7.80 -31.15
CA ALA A 326 -7.64 7.91 -32.58
C ALA A 326 -6.60 8.97 -32.93
N ASP A 327 -6.36 9.93 -32.04
CA ASP A 327 -5.40 11.02 -32.20
C ASP A 327 -4.83 11.45 -30.85
N SER A 328 -3.81 10.74 -30.39
CA SER A 328 -3.16 10.95 -29.09
C SER A 328 -2.48 12.31 -28.94
N SER A 329 -2.48 13.14 -29.97
CA SER A 329 -1.92 14.49 -29.90
C SER A 329 -2.85 15.52 -29.24
N ARG A 330 -4.10 15.16 -28.98
CA ARG A 330 -5.14 16.03 -28.42
C ARG A 330 -5.95 15.36 -27.31
N GLU A 331 -6.45 16.16 -26.41
CA GLU A 331 -7.35 15.75 -25.33
C GLU A 331 -8.81 15.90 -25.76
N ILE A 332 -9.62 14.89 -25.41
CA ILE A 332 -11.09 14.95 -25.59
C ILE A 332 -11.79 14.61 -24.27
N ALA A 333 -13.10 14.79 -24.22
CA ALA A 333 -13.89 14.37 -23.07
C ALA A 333 -14.18 12.86 -23.10
N PHE A 334 -14.05 12.23 -21.95
CA PHE A 334 -14.45 10.84 -21.70
C PHE A 334 -15.62 10.82 -20.73
N ALA A 335 -16.66 10.05 -21.07
CA ALA A 335 -17.78 9.75 -20.20
C ALA A 335 -17.83 8.22 -19.98
N GLY A 336 -17.78 7.78 -18.72
CA GLY A 336 -17.66 6.37 -18.37
C GLY A 336 -18.59 5.96 -17.24
N ALA A 337 -18.65 4.66 -16.96
CA ALA A 337 -19.35 4.12 -15.81
C ALA A 337 -18.80 4.70 -14.48
N GLY A 338 -19.66 4.70 -13.46
CA GLY A 338 -19.33 5.18 -12.11
C GLY A 338 -20.46 4.85 -11.14
N GLY A 339 -20.46 5.52 -9.99
CA GLY A 339 -21.61 5.47 -9.09
C GLY A 339 -21.60 4.34 -8.07
N LEU A 340 -20.46 3.67 -7.84
CA LEU A 340 -20.33 2.61 -6.86
C LEU A 340 -19.59 3.10 -5.61
N GLY A 341 -20.01 2.65 -4.44
CA GLY A 341 -19.33 2.93 -3.17
C GLY A 341 -18.40 1.79 -2.72
N LEU A 342 -18.63 0.55 -3.15
CA LEU A 342 -17.68 -0.57 -2.97
C LEU A 342 -16.62 -0.57 -4.09
N PRO A 343 -15.43 -1.13 -3.85
CA PRO A 343 -14.27 -0.99 -4.75
C PRO A 343 -14.45 -1.56 -6.16
N ASP A 344 -15.36 -2.51 -6.35
CA ASP A 344 -15.59 -3.14 -7.66
C ASP A 344 -17.04 -3.60 -7.82
N ARG A 345 -17.48 -3.72 -9.08
CA ARG A 345 -18.81 -4.23 -9.44
C ARG A 345 -19.07 -5.66 -8.92
N ASP A 346 -18.04 -6.47 -8.79
CA ASP A 346 -18.15 -7.85 -8.36
C ASP A 346 -18.67 -8.00 -6.93
N TYR A 347 -18.40 -7.05 -6.06
CA TYR A 347 -18.99 -7.01 -4.71
C TYR A 347 -20.51 -6.96 -4.70
N TYR A 348 -21.13 -6.39 -5.75
CA TYR A 348 -22.58 -6.28 -5.91
C TYR A 348 -23.20 -7.49 -6.62
N THR A 349 -22.44 -8.16 -7.47
CA THR A 349 -22.97 -9.13 -8.45
C THR A 349 -22.68 -10.59 -8.09
N LYS A 350 -21.61 -10.87 -7.32
CA LYS A 350 -21.30 -12.23 -6.86
C LYS A 350 -22.26 -12.69 -5.78
N SER A 351 -22.61 -14.01 -5.79
CA SER A 351 -23.58 -14.62 -4.89
C SER A 351 -22.97 -15.56 -3.84
N ASP A 352 -21.65 -15.54 -3.69
CA ASP A 352 -20.98 -16.27 -2.63
C ASP A 352 -21.25 -15.65 -1.24
N ALA A 353 -21.14 -16.46 -0.19
CA ALA A 353 -21.49 -16.05 1.18
C ALA A 353 -20.67 -14.86 1.68
N LYS A 354 -19.39 -14.73 1.23
CA LYS A 354 -18.54 -13.62 1.65
C LYS A 354 -18.96 -12.30 0.99
N SER A 355 -19.30 -12.34 -0.29
CA SER A 355 -19.85 -11.17 -1.00
C SER A 355 -21.19 -10.72 -0.41
N GLU A 356 -22.05 -11.66 -0.01
CA GLU A 356 -23.30 -11.33 0.69
C GLU A 356 -23.04 -10.69 2.06
N GLU A 357 -22.10 -11.22 2.84
CA GLU A 357 -21.70 -10.62 4.13
C GLU A 357 -21.21 -9.19 3.95
N ILE A 358 -20.32 -8.96 2.95
CA ILE A 358 -19.79 -7.63 2.66
C ILE A 358 -20.92 -6.64 2.34
N ARG A 359 -21.89 -7.03 1.49
CA ARG A 359 -23.06 -6.18 1.17
C ARG A 359 -23.88 -5.84 2.42
N MET A 360 -24.14 -6.81 3.29
CA MET A 360 -24.85 -6.55 4.55
C MET A 360 -24.11 -5.55 5.45
N LYS A 361 -22.80 -5.71 5.59
CA LYS A 361 -21.94 -4.79 6.36
C LYS A 361 -21.86 -3.41 5.73
N TYR A 362 -21.80 -3.35 4.41
CA TYR A 362 -21.81 -2.09 3.67
C TYR A 362 -23.13 -1.33 3.86
N VAL A 363 -24.28 -1.99 3.75
CA VAL A 363 -25.58 -1.35 4.04
C VAL A 363 -25.63 -0.82 5.46
N ALA A 364 -25.11 -1.56 6.44
CA ALA A 364 -25.03 -1.08 7.84
C ALA A 364 -24.10 0.14 7.98
N HIS A 365 -22.98 0.15 7.27
CA HIS A 365 -22.06 1.31 7.23
C HIS A 365 -22.74 2.54 6.61
N VAL A 366 -23.38 2.40 5.45
CA VAL A 366 -24.13 3.48 4.79
C VAL A 366 -25.21 4.05 5.72
N GLN A 367 -25.97 3.16 6.38
CA GLN A 367 -26.95 3.57 7.38
C GLN A 367 -26.33 4.42 8.48
N HIS A 368 -25.22 3.96 9.07
CA HIS A 368 -24.52 4.67 10.14
C HIS A 368 -24.03 6.05 9.70
N MET A 369 -23.46 6.17 8.49
CA MET A 369 -23.01 7.45 7.94
C MET A 369 -24.17 8.43 7.74
N LEU A 370 -25.34 7.95 7.29
CA LEU A 370 -26.55 8.77 7.18
C LEU A 370 -27.10 9.19 8.55
N GLU A 371 -26.96 8.35 9.59
CA GLU A 371 -27.30 8.71 10.96
C GLU A 371 -26.38 9.81 11.52
N LEU A 372 -25.08 9.76 11.22
CA LEU A 372 -24.13 10.83 11.54
C LEU A 372 -24.50 12.16 10.87
N LEU A 373 -25.16 12.13 9.71
CA LEU A 373 -25.75 13.30 9.06
C LEU A 373 -27.06 13.77 9.69
N GLY A 374 -27.51 13.14 10.78
CA GLY A 374 -28.74 13.51 11.51
C GLY A 374 -30.01 12.76 11.08
N GLY A 375 -29.89 11.73 10.24
CA GLY A 375 -30.99 10.86 9.85
C GLY A 375 -31.50 10.02 11.03
N SER A 376 -32.83 9.75 11.07
CA SER A 376 -33.36 8.80 12.07
C SER A 376 -32.96 7.36 11.67
N PRO A 377 -32.76 6.44 12.63
CA PRO A 377 -32.36 5.05 12.32
C PRO A 377 -33.31 4.35 11.33
N ALA A 378 -34.59 4.51 11.44
CA ALA A 378 -35.58 3.89 10.54
C ALA A 378 -35.50 4.45 9.11
N GLN A 379 -35.30 5.76 8.97
CA GLN A 379 -35.17 6.41 7.66
C GLN A 379 -33.81 6.06 7.02
N SER A 380 -32.74 6.13 7.78
CA SER A 380 -31.37 5.79 7.31
C SER A 380 -31.27 4.34 6.85
N ALA A 381 -31.93 3.41 7.58
CA ALA A 381 -31.98 2.00 7.18
C ALA A 381 -32.74 1.78 5.86
N LYS A 382 -33.83 2.54 5.61
CA LYS A 382 -34.55 2.49 4.34
C LYS A 382 -33.70 3.06 3.21
N GLU A 383 -33.09 4.22 3.43
CA GLU A 383 -32.24 4.90 2.46
C GLU A 383 -31.01 4.07 2.08
N ALA A 384 -30.34 3.43 3.05
CA ALA A 384 -29.19 2.55 2.79
C ALA A 384 -29.51 1.36 1.87
N ARG A 385 -30.71 0.79 2.01
CA ARG A 385 -31.17 -0.27 1.09
C ARG A 385 -31.42 0.25 -0.31
N ALA A 386 -32.10 1.41 -0.43
CA ALA A 386 -32.32 2.02 -1.74
C ALA A 386 -31.01 2.38 -2.44
N ILE A 387 -30.01 2.84 -1.70
CA ILE A 387 -28.64 3.10 -2.22
C ILE A 387 -28.02 1.80 -2.74
N MET A 388 -28.06 0.71 -1.96
CA MET A 388 -27.56 -0.60 -2.39
C MET A 388 -28.26 -1.08 -3.67
N ASP A 389 -29.58 -0.88 -3.79
CA ASP A 389 -30.34 -1.27 -4.99
C ASP A 389 -29.89 -0.48 -6.24
N ILE A 390 -29.70 0.84 -6.09
CA ILE A 390 -29.19 1.71 -7.16
C ILE A 390 -27.79 1.28 -7.58
N GLU A 391 -26.85 1.16 -6.62
CA GLU A 391 -25.47 0.78 -6.91
C GLU A 391 -25.36 -0.62 -7.51
N THR A 392 -26.20 -1.58 -7.07
CA THR A 392 -26.29 -2.91 -7.67
C THR A 392 -26.74 -2.87 -9.12
N ALA A 393 -27.68 -2.01 -9.47
CA ALA A 393 -28.12 -1.87 -10.85
C ALA A 393 -27.03 -1.22 -11.73
N LEU A 394 -26.33 -0.20 -11.24
CA LEU A 394 -25.18 0.42 -11.89
C LEU A 394 -24.03 -0.59 -12.08
N ALA A 395 -23.73 -1.39 -11.05
CA ALA A 395 -22.69 -2.41 -11.10
C ALA A 395 -22.97 -3.48 -12.16
N LYS A 396 -24.23 -3.91 -12.31
CA LYS A 396 -24.63 -4.86 -13.36
C LYS A 396 -24.46 -4.31 -14.77
N ALA A 397 -24.58 -3.01 -14.94
CA ALA A 397 -24.43 -2.32 -16.21
C ALA A 397 -22.98 -1.99 -16.58
N SER A 398 -22.06 -2.03 -15.61
CA SER A 398 -20.65 -1.74 -15.83
C SER A 398 -19.88 -2.95 -16.36
N LEU A 399 -18.84 -2.73 -17.15
CA LEU A 399 -17.89 -3.75 -17.59
C LEU A 399 -17.10 -4.34 -16.41
N THR A 400 -16.64 -5.57 -16.54
CA THR A 400 -15.70 -6.19 -15.61
C THR A 400 -14.31 -5.58 -15.77
N ARG A 401 -13.46 -5.70 -14.73
CA ARG A 401 -12.06 -5.26 -14.79
C ARG A 401 -11.30 -5.85 -15.98
N VAL A 402 -11.51 -7.13 -16.27
CA VAL A 402 -10.89 -7.78 -17.44
C VAL A 402 -11.38 -7.18 -18.76
N GLU A 403 -12.67 -6.86 -18.89
CA GLU A 403 -13.21 -6.24 -20.10
C GLU A 403 -12.72 -4.80 -20.28
N GLN A 404 -12.47 -4.07 -19.17
CA GLN A 404 -11.92 -2.71 -19.20
C GLN A 404 -10.45 -2.66 -19.64
N ARG A 405 -9.75 -3.80 -19.67
CA ARG A 405 -8.38 -3.91 -20.23
C ARG A 405 -8.35 -3.88 -21.77
N ASP A 406 -9.48 -3.99 -22.45
CA ASP A 406 -9.54 -3.93 -23.91
C ASP A 406 -9.89 -2.51 -24.37
N PRO A 407 -8.90 -1.70 -24.85
CA PRO A 407 -9.15 -0.32 -25.24
C PRO A 407 -10.12 -0.18 -26.41
N TYR A 408 -10.25 -1.21 -27.28
CA TYR A 408 -11.25 -1.20 -28.37
C TYR A 408 -12.68 -1.33 -27.82
N LYS A 409 -12.87 -2.01 -26.68
CA LYS A 409 -14.18 -2.06 -26.00
C LYS A 409 -14.56 -0.74 -25.34
N LEU A 410 -13.55 0.11 -25.06
CA LEU A 410 -13.75 1.41 -24.43
C LEU A 410 -13.82 2.56 -25.45
N PHE A 411 -13.63 2.30 -26.75
CA PHE A 411 -13.55 3.33 -27.75
C PHE A 411 -14.86 3.51 -28.53
N HIS A 412 -15.67 4.51 -28.14
CA HIS A 412 -16.94 4.85 -28.77
C HIS A 412 -17.08 6.37 -28.92
N LYS A 413 -16.54 6.93 -30.00
CA LYS A 413 -16.67 8.36 -30.29
C LYS A 413 -18.12 8.73 -30.58
N MET A 414 -18.60 9.79 -29.94
CA MET A 414 -19.98 10.28 -30.08
C MET A 414 -20.01 11.79 -30.10
N ASP A 415 -21.04 12.32 -30.77
CA ASP A 415 -21.43 13.73 -30.62
C ASP A 415 -22.41 13.92 -29.44
N ARG A 416 -22.68 15.18 -29.09
CA ARG A 416 -23.59 15.53 -28.01
C ARG A 416 -25.03 14.98 -28.22
N ALA A 417 -25.50 14.94 -29.46
CA ALA A 417 -26.83 14.43 -29.75
C ALA A 417 -26.91 12.91 -29.49
N GLN A 418 -25.86 12.18 -29.88
CA GLN A 418 -25.75 10.75 -29.63
C GLN A 418 -25.65 10.46 -28.12
N LEU A 419 -24.81 11.21 -27.36
CA LEU A 419 -24.72 11.09 -25.92
C LEU A 419 -26.05 11.43 -25.23
N GLN A 420 -26.74 12.49 -25.67
CA GLN A 420 -28.07 12.87 -25.18
C GLN A 420 -29.12 11.76 -25.47
N ALA A 421 -28.99 11.06 -26.57
CA ALA A 421 -29.89 9.98 -26.94
C ALA A 421 -29.70 8.71 -26.05
N LEU A 422 -28.51 8.50 -25.48
CA LEU A 422 -28.29 7.42 -24.52
C LEU A 422 -29.02 7.66 -23.19
N THR A 423 -29.05 8.90 -22.72
CA THR A 423 -29.65 9.27 -21.44
C THR A 423 -30.55 10.52 -21.57
N PRO A 424 -31.73 10.41 -22.22
CA PRO A 424 -32.66 11.52 -22.44
C PRO A 424 -33.09 12.24 -21.14
N ALA A 425 -33.15 11.55 -20.00
CA ALA A 425 -33.54 12.13 -18.71
C ALA A 425 -32.49 13.08 -18.15
N LEU A 426 -31.21 12.91 -18.49
CA LEU A 426 -30.13 13.80 -18.07
C LEU A 426 -29.90 14.88 -19.13
N ASN A 427 -30.03 16.13 -18.74
CA ASN A 427 -29.77 17.25 -19.66
C ASN A 427 -28.26 17.55 -19.78
N TRP A 428 -27.60 16.91 -20.75
CA TRP A 428 -26.16 17.07 -21.00
C TRP A 428 -25.77 18.49 -21.33
N THR A 429 -26.61 19.27 -22.03
CA THR A 429 -26.31 20.68 -22.30
C THR A 429 -26.18 21.50 -21.00
N ARG A 430 -27.06 21.25 -20.01
CA ARG A 430 -26.98 21.93 -18.69
C ARG A 430 -25.74 21.47 -17.91
N TYR A 431 -25.46 20.16 -17.91
CA TYR A 431 -24.28 19.60 -17.26
C TYR A 431 -22.97 20.19 -17.81
N LEU A 432 -22.80 20.18 -19.13
CA LEU A 432 -21.62 20.71 -19.80
C LEU A 432 -21.48 22.23 -19.58
N LYS A 433 -22.57 22.97 -19.62
CA LYS A 433 -22.55 24.40 -19.32
C LYS A 433 -22.10 24.66 -17.87
N ALA A 434 -22.60 23.88 -16.92
CA ALA A 434 -22.21 24.00 -15.49
C ALA A 434 -20.74 23.60 -15.25
N SER A 435 -20.21 22.65 -16.04
CA SER A 435 -18.80 22.26 -16.03
C SER A 435 -17.87 23.21 -16.82
N GLY A 436 -18.41 24.28 -17.45
CA GLY A 436 -17.61 25.22 -18.26
C GLY A 436 -17.32 24.74 -19.69
N LEU A 437 -18.01 23.67 -20.16
CA LEU A 437 -17.78 22.99 -21.44
C LEU A 437 -18.98 23.11 -22.39
N GLY A 438 -19.73 24.21 -22.35
CA GLY A 438 -21.01 24.37 -23.06
C GLY A 438 -20.99 24.15 -24.59
N GLU A 439 -19.87 24.42 -25.23
CA GLU A 439 -19.68 24.27 -26.69
C GLU A 439 -19.13 22.90 -27.11
N LEU A 440 -18.82 22.01 -26.13
CA LEU A 440 -18.23 20.69 -26.41
C LEU A 440 -19.21 19.80 -27.20
N ASN A 441 -18.72 19.14 -28.24
CA ASN A 441 -19.52 18.28 -29.13
C ASN A 441 -18.82 16.98 -29.54
N GLU A 442 -17.72 16.62 -28.90
CA GLU A 442 -16.99 15.37 -29.16
C GLU A 442 -16.64 14.67 -27.86
N TYR A 443 -16.99 13.40 -27.77
CA TYR A 443 -16.82 12.58 -26.56
C TYR A 443 -16.36 11.18 -26.95
N ASN A 444 -15.59 10.54 -26.08
CA ASN A 444 -15.53 9.09 -26.02
C ASN A 444 -16.44 8.60 -24.87
N VAL A 445 -17.39 7.74 -25.20
CA VAL A 445 -18.28 7.13 -24.21
C VAL A 445 -17.83 5.70 -24.01
N THR A 446 -17.12 5.44 -22.89
CA THR A 446 -16.44 4.14 -22.71
C THR A 446 -17.42 2.96 -22.62
N GLU A 447 -18.60 3.17 -22.05
CA GLU A 447 -19.59 2.13 -21.80
C GLU A 447 -21.01 2.59 -22.21
N PRO A 448 -21.35 2.61 -23.51
CA PRO A 448 -22.67 3.08 -23.96
C PRO A 448 -23.86 2.29 -23.38
N ALA A 449 -23.67 1.01 -23.06
CA ALA A 449 -24.68 0.17 -22.43
C ALA A 449 -24.99 0.63 -21.00
N PHE A 450 -23.97 1.05 -20.26
CA PHE A 450 -24.14 1.65 -18.92
C PHE A 450 -25.04 2.89 -18.97
N PHE A 451 -24.82 3.81 -19.90
CA PHE A 451 -25.63 5.03 -20.01
C PHE A 451 -27.09 4.74 -20.38
N LYS A 452 -27.36 3.69 -21.16
CA LYS A 452 -28.74 3.24 -21.46
C LYS A 452 -29.44 2.68 -20.21
N GLU A 453 -28.71 1.93 -19.39
CA GLU A 453 -29.27 1.44 -18.12
C GLU A 453 -29.43 2.56 -17.11
N LEU A 454 -28.49 3.50 -17.03
CA LEU A 454 -28.62 4.71 -16.24
C LEU A 454 -29.89 5.48 -16.60
N GLN A 455 -30.25 5.60 -17.89
CA GLN A 455 -31.53 6.17 -18.33
C GLN A 455 -32.72 5.44 -17.72
N THR A 456 -32.71 4.11 -17.73
CA THR A 456 -33.78 3.28 -17.14
C THR A 456 -33.91 3.56 -15.65
N LEU A 457 -32.80 3.62 -14.92
CA LEU A 457 -32.76 3.92 -13.49
C LEU A 457 -33.26 5.35 -13.20
N LEU A 458 -32.82 6.35 -13.96
CA LEU A 458 -33.24 7.75 -13.79
C LEU A 458 -34.76 7.92 -13.97
N ALA A 459 -35.37 7.13 -14.85
CA ALA A 459 -36.81 7.18 -15.10
C ALA A 459 -37.65 6.40 -14.06
N ALA A 460 -37.11 5.32 -13.48
CA ALA A 460 -37.84 4.42 -12.60
C ALA A 460 -37.68 4.69 -11.12
N THR A 461 -36.51 5.20 -10.69
CA THR A 461 -36.17 5.37 -9.27
C THR A 461 -36.81 6.64 -8.69
N PRO A 462 -37.45 6.55 -7.52
CA PRO A 462 -38.01 7.72 -6.84
C PRO A 462 -36.95 8.80 -6.55
N LEU A 463 -37.32 10.08 -6.68
CA LEU A 463 -36.44 11.20 -6.39
C LEU A 463 -35.86 11.17 -4.96
N ALA A 464 -36.65 10.68 -3.99
CA ALA A 464 -36.19 10.57 -2.60
C ALA A 464 -35.00 9.61 -2.47
N ASP A 465 -34.99 8.52 -3.21
CA ASP A 465 -33.93 7.52 -3.19
C ASP A 465 -32.67 8.06 -3.90
N TRP A 466 -32.84 8.82 -5.00
CA TRP A 466 -31.73 9.55 -5.62
C TRP A 466 -31.11 10.59 -4.69
N LYS A 467 -31.92 11.32 -3.91
CA LYS A 467 -31.37 12.26 -2.91
C LYS A 467 -30.59 11.55 -1.83
N ALA A 468 -31.06 10.39 -1.38
CA ALA A 468 -30.33 9.56 -0.41
C ALA A 468 -28.99 9.09 -0.99
N TYR A 469 -29.00 8.57 -2.23
CA TYR A 469 -27.81 8.15 -2.96
C TYR A 469 -26.78 9.28 -3.10
N MET A 470 -27.20 10.46 -3.56
CA MET A 470 -26.28 11.60 -3.71
C MET A 470 -25.73 12.07 -2.36
N ARG A 471 -26.54 12.10 -1.29
CA ARG A 471 -26.05 12.45 0.06
C ARG A 471 -25.02 11.45 0.56
N TRP A 472 -25.24 10.18 0.29
CA TRP A 472 -24.27 9.13 0.61
C TRP A 472 -22.94 9.36 -0.13
N HIS A 473 -22.98 9.56 -1.43
CA HIS A 473 -21.76 9.76 -2.22
C HIS A 473 -21.01 11.05 -1.85
N VAL A 474 -21.71 12.12 -1.46
CA VAL A 474 -21.04 13.32 -0.93
C VAL A 474 -20.31 13.02 0.38
N VAL A 475 -20.96 12.38 1.35
CA VAL A 475 -20.31 12.10 2.63
C VAL A 475 -19.22 11.03 2.50
N HIS A 476 -19.42 10.05 1.65
CA HIS A 476 -18.42 9.01 1.39
C HIS A 476 -17.11 9.61 0.81
N ALA A 477 -17.21 10.46 -0.20
CA ALA A 477 -16.07 11.13 -0.81
C ALA A 477 -15.33 12.07 0.15
N ARG A 478 -16.04 12.64 1.14
CA ARG A 478 -15.48 13.64 2.07
C ARG A 478 -15.20 13.08 3.48
N ALA A 479 -15.55 11.82 3.77
CA ALA A 479 -15.46 11.24 5.11
C ALA A 479 -14.09 11.42 5.77
N ALA A 480 -13.01 11.31 5.00
CA ALA A 480 -11.63 11.44 5.47
C ALA A 480 -11.27 12.86 5.97
N TYR A 481 -12.01 13.88 5.57
CA TYR A 481 -11.76 15.29 5.85
C TYR A 481 -12.74 15.89 6.85
N LEU A 482 -13.74 15.12 7.29
CA LEU A 482 -14.75 15.53 8.26
C LEU A 482 -14.27 15.26 9.71
N SER A 483 -15.18 15.44 10.67
CA SER A 483 -14.88 15.18 12.08
C SER A 483 -14.53 13.69 12.34
N PRO A 484 -13.84 13.38 13.45
CA PRO A 484 -13.43 12.02 13.80
C PRO A 484 -14.53 10.96 13.68
N ALA A 485 -15.78 11.30 14.04
CA ALA A 485 -16.90 10.36 13.92
C ALA A 485 -17.08 9.80 12.50
N PHE A 486 -16.93 10.61 11.48
CA PHE A 486 -17.01 10.18 10.07
C PHE A 486 -15.74 9.43 9.64
N VAL A 487 -14.57 9.92 10.05
CA VAL A 487 -13.27 9.28 9.78
C VAL A 487 -13.25 7.86 10.35
N ASP A 488 -13.64 7.71 11.61
CA ASP A 488 -13.65 6.43 12.32
C ASP A 488 -14.67 5.46 11.73
N ALA A 489 -15.90 5.93 11.43
CA ALA A 489 -16.92 5.11 10.80
C ALA A 489 -16.47 4.61 9.41
N ASN A 490 -15.82 5.46 8.62
CA ASN A 490 -15.27 5.09 7.32
C ASN A 490 -14.14 4.06 7.45
N PHE A 491 -13.24 4.26 8.41
CA PHE A 491 -12.14 3.34 8.69
C PHE A 491 -12.62 1.97 9.17
N GLU A 492 -13.61 1.90 10.09
CA GLU A 492 -14.14 0.64 10.61
C GLU A 492 -14.67 -0.28 9.49
N PHE A 493 -15.22 0.28 8.43
CA PHE A 493 -15.66 -0.52 7.28
C PHE A 493 -14.55 -0.73 6.25
N PHE A 494 -14.00 0.33 5.65
CA PHE A 494 -13.08 0.20 4.52
C PHE A 494 -11.67 -0.21 4.93
N GLY A 495 -11.17 0.27 6.06
CA GLY A 495 -9.85 -0.06 6.59
C GLY A 495 -9.85 -1.39 7.33
N LYS A 496 -10.64 -1.47 8.38
CA LYS A 496 -10.58 -2.58 9.33
C LYS A 496 -11.31 -3.82 8.85
N TYR A 497 -12.59 -3.69 8.47
CA TYR A 497 -13.36 -4.86 8.04
C TYR A 497 -12.95 -5.36 6.66
N LEU A 498 -12.85 -4.46 5.67
CA LEU A 498 -12.63 -4.85 4.27
C LEU A 498 -11.16 -5.21 3.97
N ARG A 499 -10.21 -4.51 4.58
CA ARG A 499 -8.77 -4.68 4.34
C ARG A 499 -7.98 -5.27 5.52
N GLY A 500 -8.62 -5.51 6.66
CA GLY A 500 -7.98 -6.13 7.83
C GLY A 500 -6.97 -5.25 8.56
N THR A 501 -6.95 -3.92 8.31
CA THR A 501 -6.06 -2.99 9.00
C THR A 501 -6.54 -2.77 10.43
N PRO A 502 -5.78 -3.15 11.49
CA PRO A 502 -6.27 -3.06 12.87
C PRO A 502 -6.52 -1.64 13.36
N GLU A 503 -5.69 -0.69 12.94
CA GLU A 503 -5.65 0.68 13.45
C GLU A 503 -5.64 1.71 12.34
N GLN A 504 -6.26 2.87 12.61
CA GLN A 504 -6.22 4.01 11.71
C GLN A 504 -4.79 4.57 11.63
N ARG A 505 -4.38 5.00 10.45
CA ARG A 505 -3.09 5.68 10.24
C ARG A 505 -3.01 6.93 11.13
N PRO A 506 -1.87 7.18 11.79
CA PRO A 506 -1.62 8.39 12.58
C PRO A 506 -1.96 9.67 11.81
N ARG A 507 -2.40 10.71 12.52
CA ARG A 507 -2.81 11.98 11.89
C ARG A 507 -1.75 12.54 10.96
N TRP A 508 -0.48 12.56 11.40
CA TRP A 508 0.62 13.10 10.60
C TRP A 508 0.78 12.36 9.25
N LYS A 509 0.67 11.01 9.21
CA LYS A 509 0.74 10.23 7.96
C LYS A 509 -0.38 10.64 7.00
N ARG A 510 -1.60 10.75 7.51
CA ARG A 510 -2.75 11.20 6.71
C ARG A 510 -2.56 12.62 6.18
N CYS A 511 -2.09 13.54 7.03
CA CYS A 511 -1.85 14.93 6.62
C CYS A 511 -0.73 15.08 5.58
N VAL A 512 0.34 14.29 5.68
CA VAL A 512 1.39 14.21 4.65
C VAL A 512 0.80 13.78 3.32
N GLN A 513 -0.01 12.71 3.32
CA GLN A 513 -0.67 12.20 2.12
C GLN A 513 -1.63 13.22 1.49
N TYR A 514 -2.38 13.97 2.31
CA TYR A 514 -3.30 15.00 1.79
C TYR A 514 -2.53 16.16 1.13
N VAL A 515 -1.40 16.59 1.72
CA VAL A 515 -0.56 17.62 1.09
C VAL A 515 0.06 17.11 -0.20
N ASP A 516 0.54 15.86 -0.23
CA ASP A 516 1.11 15.25 -1.46
C ASP A 516 0.04 15.03 -2.54
N GLY A 517 -1.17 14.66 -2.16
CA GLY A 517 -2.29 14.52 -3.10
C GLY A 517 -2.75 15.85 -3.71
N ASP A 518 -2.89 16.89 -2.89
CA ASP A 518 -3.50 18.16 -3.27
C ASP A 518 -2.50 19.20 -3.82
N LEU A 519 -1.25 19.18 -3.30
CA LEU A 519 -0.17 20.12 -3.64
C LEU A 519 1.13 19.37 -3.99
N GLY A 520 1.01 18.21 -4.63
CA GLY A 520 2.10 17.24 -4.75
C GLY A 520 3.35 17.73 -5.46
N GLU A 521 3.21 18.52 -6.55
CA GLU A 521 4.39 19.07 -7.21
C GLU A 521 5.05 20.19 -6.39
N ALA A 522 4.28 20.94 -5.60
CA ALA A 522 4.83 21.94 -4.68
C ALA A 522 5.64 21.26 -3.55
N LEU A 523 5.10 20.20 -2.96
CA LEU A 523 5.82 19.39 -1.96
C LEU A 523 6.99 18.66 -2.59
N GLY A 524 6.80 18.12 -3.80
CA GLY A 524 7.80 17.39 -4.58
C GLY A 524 9.01 18.24 -4.96
N GLN A 525 8.82 19.53 -5.25
CA GLN A 525 9.92 20.46 -5.51
C GLN A 525 10.89 20.51 -4.32
N VAL A 526 10.37 20.67 -3.09
CA VAL A 526 11.19 20.73 -1.87
C VAL A 526 11.83 19.37 -1.57
N PHE A 527 11.11 18.27 -1.86
CA PHE A 527 11.64 16.90 -1.71
C PHE A 527 12.84 16.68 -2.63
N VAL A 528 12.71 16.97 -3.91
CA VAL A 528 13.75 16.76 -4.93
C VAL A 528 15.01 17.58 -4.66
N GLU A 529 14.86 18.85 -4.27
CA GLU A 529 15.98 19.71 -3.90
C GLU A 529 16.86 19.13 -2.81
N ARG A 530 16.30 18.28 -1.92
CA ARG A 530 17.01 17.70 -0.78
C ARG A 530 17.45 16.26 -0.99
N THR A 531 16.85 15.52 -1.93
CA THR A 531 17.04 14.05 -2.03
C THR A 531 17.55 13.57 -3.37
N PHE A 532 17.38 14.32 -4.46
CA PHE A 532 17.62 13.81 -5.81
C PHE A 532 18.54 14.72 -6.62
N GLY A 533 19.83 14.39 -6.64
CA GLY A 533 20.84 15.15 -7.36
C GLY A 533 20.94 14.78 -8.86
N PRO A 534 21.63 15.63 -9.67
CA PRO A 534 21.80 15.41 -11.10
C PRO A 534 22.55 14.11 -11.43
N ASP A 535 23.46 13.64 -10.56
CA ASP A 535 24.21 12.40 -10.77
C ASP A 535 23.28 11.16 -10.72
N MET A 536 22.30 11.17 -9.85
CA MET A 536 21.30 10.09 -9.77
C MET A 536 20.47 10.03 -11.05
N LYS A 537 19.97 11.19 -11.51
CA LYS A 537 19.23 11.29 -12.77
C LYS A 537 20.07 10.77 -13.96
N ALA A 538 21.34 11.15 -14.04
CA ALA A 538 22.23 10.71 -15.11
C ALA A 538 22.50 9.20 -15.09
N ARG A 539 22.74 8.61 -13.91
CA ARG A 539 22.97 7.15 -13.76
C ARG A 539 21.73 6.35 -14.15
N THR A 540 20.56 6.75 -13.67
CA THR A 540 19.30 6.10 -14.04
C THR A 540 19.05 6.19 -15.55
N LEU A 541 19.28 7.35 -16.16
CA LEU A 541 19.13 7.50 -17.61
C LEU A 541 20.11 6.62 -18.39
N THR A 542 21.34 6.45 -17.93
CA THR A 542 22.31 5.54 -18.54
C THR A 542 21.78 4.11 -18.53
N MET A 543 21.36 3.61 -17.35
CA MET A 543 20.78 2.26 -17.22
C MET A 543 19.54 2.10 -18.12
N THR A 544 18.67 3.11 -18.18
CA THR A 544 17.49 3.11 -19.07
C THR A 544 17.89 2.92 -20.53
N LYS A 545 18.92 3.61 -21.01
CA LYS A 545 19.40 3.48 -22.38
C LYS A 545 20.05 2.12 -22.68
N GLU A 546 20.68 1.50 -21.69
CA GLU A 546 21.23 0.15 -21.82
C GLU A 546 20.13 -0.90 -21.92
N ILE A 547 19.03 -0.72 -21.18
CA ILE A 547 17.87 -1.62 -21.24
C ILE A 547 17.06 -1.41 -22.54
N GLU A 548 16.87 -0.18 -23.00
CA GLU A 548 16.29 0.10 -24.32
C GLU A 548 17.09 -0.59 -25.43
N LYS A 549 18.45 -0.55 -25.33
CA LYS A 549 19.30 -1.24 -26.28
C LYS A 549 19.14 -2.77 -26.22
N ALA A 550 19.05 -3.33 -25.02
CA ALA A 550 18.79 -4.76 -24.85
C ALA A 550 17.44 -5.15 -25.50
N MET A 551 16.41 -4.34 -25.34
CA MET A 551 15.09 -4.55 -25.98
C MET A 551 15.18 -4.43 -27.51
N GLU A 552 15.93 -3.47 -28.01
CA GLU A 552 16.19 -3.34 -29.45
C GLU A 552 16.85 -4.60 -30.03
N ASP A 553 17.89 -5.11 -29.33
CA ASP A 553 18.62 -6.30 -29.75
C ASP A 553 17.76 -7.57 -29.65
N ASP A 554 16.91 -7.68 -28.64
CA ASP A 554 15.95 -8.79 -28.49
C ASP A 554 14.91 -8.78 -29.62
N ILE A 555 14.22 -7.64 -29.86
CA ILE A 555 13.22 -7.49 -30.94
C ILE A 555 13.82 -7.92 -32.28
N LYS A 556 15.07 -7.52 -32.61
CA LYS A 556 15.73 -7.90 -33.86
C LYS A 556 15.91 -9.40 -34.00
N GLN A 557 16.11 -10.10 -32.89
CA GLN A 557 16.42 -11.54 -32.86
C GLN A 557 15.20 -12.43 -32.69
N LEU A 558 14.02 -11.90 -32.33
CA LEU A 558 12.81 -12.68 -32.11
C LEU A 558 12.45 -13.50 -33.36
N PRO A 559 12.48 -14.86 -33.29
CA PRO A 559 12.27 -15.68 -34.48
C PRO A 559 10.81 -15.80 -34.90
N TRP A 560 9.88 -15.46 -34.01
CA TRP A 560 8.46 -15.58 -34.22
C TRP A 560 7.81 -14.30 -34.79
N MET A 561 8.48 -13.15 -34.66
CA MET A 561 7.99 -11.85 -35.13
C MET A 561 8.44 -11.58 -36.56
N SER A 562 7.51 -11.22 -37.44
CA SER A 562 7.80 -10.83 -38.82
C SER A 562 8.61 -9.54 -38.90
N GLU A 563 9.35 -9.35 -39.99
CA GLU A 563 10.13 -8.15 -40.22
C GLU A 563 9.29 -6.86 -40.20
N ALA A 564 8.05 -6.92 -40.72
CA ALA A 564 7.13 -5.79 -40.74
C ALA A 564 6.77 -5.35 -39.31
N THR A 565 6.43 -6.31 -38.42
CA THR A 565 6.12 -6.03 -37.02
C THR A 565 7.35 -5.57 -36.25
N LYS A 566 8.53 -6.17 -36.50
CA LYS A 566 9.80 -5.73 -35.89
C LYS A 566 10.10 -4.25 -36.20
N GLN A 567 9.92 -3.80 -37.44
CA GLN A 567 10.15 -2.41 -37.81
C GLN A 567 9.23 -1.45 -37.05
N GLN A 568 7.95 -1.78 -36.87
CA GLN A 568 7.01 -0.97 -36.10
C GLN A 568 7.34 -0.99 -34.59
N ALA A 569 7.72 -2.16 -34.07
CA ALA A 569 8.16 -2.30 -32.69
C ALA A 569 9.41 -1.44 -32.40
N LEU A 570 10.39 -1.45 -33.28
CA LEU A 570 11.59 -0.60 -33.17
C LEU A 570 11.24 0.88 -33.30
N LEU A 571 10.34 1.27 -34.20
CA LEU A 571 9.87 2.65 -34.30
C LEU A 571 9.23 3.10 -32.98
N LYS A 572 8.38 2.26 -32.38
CA LYS A 572 7.75 2.56 -31.09
C LYS A 572 8.78 2.67 -29.98
N LEU A 573 9.71 1.73 -29.86
CA LEU A 573 10.79 1.76 -28.87
C LEU A 573 11.63 3.04 -28.97
N HIS A 574 12.05 3.41 -30.19
CA HIS A 574 12.87 4.61 -30.40
C HIS A 574 12.09 5.93 -30.16
N SER A 575 10.77 5.86 -30.06
CA SER A 575 9.90 7.01 -29.78
C SER A 575 9.56 7.13 -28.29
N VAL A 576 10.01 6.19 -27.44
CA VAL A 576 9.79 6.25 -25.99
C VAL A 576 10.45 7.48 -25.39
N THR A 577 9.72 8.20 -24.57
CA THR A 577 10.25 9.31 -23.77
C THR A 577 10.56 8.84 -22.35
N ASN A 578 11.77 9.15 -21.86
CA ASN A 578 12.21 8.79 -20.51
C ASN A 578 12.06 9.96 -19.55
N LYS A 579 11.11 9.87 -18.64
CA LYS A 579 10.86 10.86 -17.59
C LYS A 579 11.48 10.36 -16.28
N ILE A 580 12.57 10.98 -15.84
CA ILE A 580 13.37 10.56 -14.69
C ILE A 580 13.40 11.64 -13.61
N GLY A 581 12.92 11.30 -12.42
CA GLY A 581 13.00 12.07 -11.19
C GLY A 581 11.84 13.03 -10.96
N TYR A 582 11.65 14.01 -11.83
CA TYR A 582 10.70 15.09 -11.63
C TYR A 582 10.38 15.85 -12.94
N PRO A 583 9.25 16.60 -13.01
CA PRO A 583 8.87 17.36 -14.20
C PRO A 583 9.84 18.53 -14.47
N ASP A 584 10.06 18.83 -15.74
CA ASP A 584 10.90 19.98 -16.14
C ASP A 584 10.25 21.33 -15.80
N LYS A 585 8.92 21.37 -15.65
CA LYS A 585 8.14 22.53 -15.28
C LYS A 585 7.18 22.20 -14.15
N TRP A 586 7.36 22.86 -13.02
CA TRP A 586 6.51 22.70 -11.86
C TRP A 586 5.10 23.30 -12.06
N ARG A 587 4.09 22.64 -11.49
CA ARG A 587 2.71 23.14 -11.46
C ARG A 587 2.61 24.35 -10.54
N ASP A 588 1.91 25.38 -11.00
CA ASP A 588 1.65 26.59 -10.23
C ASP A 588 0.34 26.47 -9.45
N TYR A 589 0.44 26.43 -8.13
CA TYR A 589 -0.69 26.36 -7.19
C TYR A 589 -1.07 27.72 -6.61
N SER A 590 -0.40 28.83 -6.99
CA SER A 590 -0.57 30.16 -6.39
C SER A 590 -1.98 30.74 -6.47
N SER A 591 -2.83 30.18 -7.35
CA SER A 591 -4.24 30.55 -7.46
C SER A 591 -5.13 29.89 -6.39
N ILE A 592 -4.63 28.90 -5.66
CA ILE A 592 -5.37 28.22 -4.58
C ILE A 592 -5.21 29.02 -3.31
N ARG A 593 -6.32 29.50 -2.76
CA ARG A 593 -6.30 30.10 -1.44
C ARG A 593 -6.18 29.02 -0.36
N ILE A 594 -5.02 28.89 0.27
CA ILE A 594 -4.81 28.05 1.44
C ILE A 594 -5.11 28.86 2.72
N ASP A 595 -5.96 28.28 3.58
CA ASP A 595 -6.38 28.88 4.85
C ASP A 595 -5.96 27.95 6.01
N ARG A 596 -5.13 28.46 6.90
CA ARG A 596 -4.57 27.67 8.01
C ARG A 596 -5.62 27.20 9.03
N ALA A 597 -6.82 27.76 9.00
CA ALA A 597 -7.92 27.42 9.90
C ALA A 597 -9.04 26.60 9.25
N ASP A 598 -8.90 26.22 7.96
CA ASP A 598 -9.96 25.61 7.17
C ASP A 598 -9.43 24.42 6.35
N PHE A 599 -9.20 23.27 7.02
CA PHE A 599 -8.65 22.07 6.40
C PHE A 599 -9.54 21.54 5.27
N ALA A 600 -10.82 21.25 5.56
CA ALA A 600 -11.73 20.68 4.57
C ALA A 600 -11.95 21.63 3.36
N GLY A 601 -12.00 22.94 3.61
CA GLY A 601 -12.08 23.92 2.53
C GLY A 601 -10.80 24.04 1.73
N ASN A 602 -9.62 23.77 2.30
CA ASN A 602 -8.37 23.68 1.55
C ASN A 602 -8.41 22.52 0.56
N VAL A 603 -8.82 21.32 1.02
CA VAL A 603 -9.00 20.14 0.16
C VAL A 603 -9.98 20.43 -0.97
N GLU A 604 -11.18 20.97 -0.66
CA GLU A 604 -12.17 21.29 -1.70
C GLU A 604 -11.63 22.27 -2.75
N ARG A 605 -10.88 23.31 -2.32
CA ARG A 605 -10.30 24.29 -3.24
C ARG A 605 -9.21 23.68 -4.13
N ALA A 606 -8.41 22.75 -3.59
CA ALA A 606 -7.41 21.99 -4.34
C ALA A 606 -8.09 21.03 -5.34
N ASP A 607 -9.10 20.29 -4.92
CA ASP A 607 -9.89 19.41 -5.78
C ASP A 607 -10.53 20.16 -6.94
N VAL A 608 -11.17 21.31 -6.65
CA VAL A 608 -11.80 22.17 -7.69
C VAL A 608 -10.76 22.78 -8.64
N PHE A 609 -9.58 23.14 -8.12
CA PHE A 609 -8.48 23.61 -8.95
C PHE A 609 -8.04 22.52 -9.93
N GLU A 610 -7.80 21.31 -9.43
CA GLU A 610 -7.37 20.18 -10.25
C GLU A 610 -8.48 19.76 -11.24
N GLY A 611 -9.73 19.68 -10.82
CA GLY A 611 -10.87 19.38 -11.70
C GLY A 611 -10.99 20.39 -12.86
N ARG A 612 -10.85 21.68 -12.57
CA ARG A 612 -10.84 22.72 -13.61
C ARG A 612 -9.65 22.61 -14.54
N ARG A 613 -8.46 22.31 -13.98
CA ARG A 613 -7.23 22.13 -14.75
C ARG A 613 -7.36 20.95 -15.71
N GLN A 614 -7.90 19.81 -15.25
CA GLN A 614 -8.13 18.64 -16.08
C GLN A 614 -9.15 18.92 -17.18
N LEU A 615 -10.32 19.45 -16.85
CA LEU A 615 -11.35 19.75 -17.86
C LEU A 615 -10.89 20.82 -18.86
N ALA A 616 -9.99 21.73 -18.47
CA ALA A 616 -9.44 22.75 -19.35
C ALA A 616 -8.50 22.19 -20.43
N LYS A 617 -8.08 20.94 -20.36
CA LYS A 617 -7.29 20.25 -21.39
C LYS A 617 -8.15 19.85 -22.60
N ILE A 618 -9.46 19.61 -22.40
CA ILE A 618 -10.36 19.16 -23.46
C ILE A 618 -10.30 20.09 -24.66
N GLY A 619 -10.07 19.53 -25.83
CA GLY A 619 -9.93 20.25 -27.09
C GLY A 619 -8.57 20.90 -27.33
N LYS A 620 -7.58 20.66 -26.44
CA LYS A 620 -6.23 21.19 -26.57
C LYS A 620 -5.22 20.12 -26.98
N PRO A 621 -4.04 20.53 -27.47
CA PRO A 621 -2.91 19.62 -27.62
C PRO A 621 -2.50 19.05 -26.26
N VAL A 622 -2.04 17.80 -26.28
CA VAL A 622 -1.53 17.10 -25.11
C VAL A 622 -0.21 17.72 -24.63
N ASP A 623 -0.10 17.95 -23.33
CA ASP A 623 1.18 18.32 -22.71
C ASP A 623 2.00 17.06 -22.40
N ARG A 624 2.92 16.70 -23.27
CA ARG A 624 3.78 15.51 -23.10
C ARG A 624 4.80 15.66 -21.97
N GLY A 625 4.91 16.81 -21.33
CA GLY A 625 5.72 17.03 -20.13
C GLY A 625 5.00 16.71 -18.82
N GLU A 626 3.70 16.45 -18.85
CA GLU A 626 2.91 16.19 -17.65
C GLU A 626 3.24 14.82 -17.03
N TRP A 627 3.19 14.77 -15.70
CA TRP A 627 3.41 13.56 -14.91
C TRP A 627 2.11 13.11 -14.25
N GLY A 628 1.90 11.79 -14.20
CA GLY A 628 0.77 11.18 -13.50
C GLY A 628 1.03 10.91 -12.01
N MET A 629 2.30 10.96 -11.57
CA MET A 629 2.72 10.75 -10.19
C MET A 629 3.51 11.94 -9.66
N THR A 630 3.46 12.17 -8.33
CA THR A 630 4.25 13.20 -7.65
C THR A 630 5.69 12.74 -7.45
N PRO A 631 6.67 13.64 -7.35
CA PRO A 631 8.08 13.24 -7.20
C PRO A 631 8.40 12.39 -5.98
N PRO A 632 7.74 12.48 -4.80
CA PRO A 632 8.00 11.60 -3.68
C PRO A 632 7.44 10.18 -3.81
N THR A 633 6.62 9.91 -4.84
CA THR A 633 5.97 8.60 -5.04
C THR A 633 6.99 7.47 -5.20
N VAL A 634 6.77 6.37 -4.49
CA VAL A 634 7.56 5.13 -4.61
C VAL A 634 6.82 4.20 -5.55
N ASN A 635 6.89 4.48 -6.82
CA ASN A 635 6.36 3.70 -7.93
C ASN A 635 6.94 4.21 -9.26
N ALA A 636 6.64 3.49 -10.37
CA ALA A 636 6.92 3.87 -11.74
C ALA A 636 5.71 3.57 -12.61
N TYR A 637 5.66 4.03 -13.86
CA TYR A 637 4.61 3.67 -14.80
C TYR A 637 5.00 3.92 -16.26
N TYR A 638 4.38 3.16 -17.16
CA TYR A 638 4.33 3.44 -18.59
C TYR A 638 2.96 4.00 -18.98
N ASP A 639 2.94 5.02 -19.85
CA ASP A 639 1.72 5.55 -20.44
C ASP A 639 1.66 5.21 -21.95
N PRO A 640 0.71 4.38 -22.39
CA PRO A 640 0.64 3.93 -23.78
C PRO A 640 0.29 5.03 -24.78
N GLN A 641 -0.44 6.07 -24.38
CA GLN A 641 -0.82 7.19 -25.24
C GLN A 641 0.24 8.29 -25.27
N MET A 642 1.02 8.44 -24.18
CA MET A 642 2.22 9.27 -24.16
C MET A 642 3.43 8.57 -24.78
N ASN A 643 3.44 7.24 -24.82
CA ASN A 643 4.60 6.40 -25.13
C ASN A 643 5.83 6.81 -24.31
N ASP A 644 5.67 6.84 -22.99
CA ASP A 644 6.72 7.23 -22.07
C ASP A 644 6.80 6.33 -20.84
N ILE A 645 8.01 6.26 -20.25
CA ILE A 645 8.25 5.64 -18.94
C ILE A 645 8.55 6.73 -17.92
N ASN A 646 8.05 6.55 -16.70
CA ASN A 646 8.07 7.58 -15.67
C ASN A 646 8.58 7.02 -14.35
N PHE A 647 9.70 7.58 -13.85
CA PHE A 647 10.36 7.18 -12.60
C PHE A 647 10.48 8.37 -11.66
N PRO A 648 9.54 8.57 -10.72
CA PRO A 648 9.64 9.61 -9.70
C PRO A 648 10.91 9.49 -8.85
N ALA A 649 11.40 10.62 -8.33
CA ALA A 649 12.58 10.65 -7.47
C ALA A 649 12.45 9.78 -6.22
N GLY A 650 11.22 9.58 -5.74
CA GLY A 650 10.89 8.80 -4.54
C GLY A 650 11.23 7.31 -4.65
N VAL A 651 11.07 6.71 -5.84
CA VAL A 651 11.41 5.31 -6.07
C VAL A 651 12.91 5.12 -6.34
N LEU A 652 13.59 6.13 -6.86
CA LEU A 652 15.02 6.09 -7.15
C LEU A 652 15.87 6.40 -5.90
N GLN A 653 15.56 5.75 -4.80
CA GLN A 653 16.24 5.85 -3.50
C GLN A 653 16.66 4.45 -3.03
N PRO A 654 17.73 4.32 -2.22
CA PRO A 654 18.02 3.06 -1.58
C PRO A 654 16.83 2.57 -0.71
N PRO A 655 16.48 1.26 -0.74
CA PRO A 655 17.22 0.15 -1.35
C PRO A 655 16.91 -0.11 -2.83
N VAL A 656 15.94 0.53 -3.45
CA VAL A 656 15.51 0.24 -4.84
C VAL A 656 16.62 0.59 -5.84
N PHE A 657 17.22 1.78 -5.73
CA PHE A 657 18.43 2.16 -6.48
C PHE A 657 19.54 2.59 -5.54
N ASP A 658 20.60 1.80 -5.45
CA ASP A 658 21.70 2.04 -4.53
C ASP A 658 23.02 2.37 -5.26
N PRO A 659 23.43 3.65 -5.31
CA PRO A 659 24.66 4.05 -5.96
C PRO A 659 25.95 3.56 -5.27
N LYS A 660 25.84 2.94 -4.08
CA LYS A 660 26.97 2.39 -3.32
C LYS A 660 27.16 0.89 -3.53
N MET A 661 26.17 0.22 -4.12
CA MET A 661 26.19 -1.21 -4.42
C MET A 661 26.82 -1.47 -5.78
N ASP A 662 27.30 -2.71 -6.01
CA ASP A 662 27.72 -3.17 -7.32
C ASP A 662 26.53 -3.20 -8.31
N ASP A 663 26.81 -3.21 -9.61
CA ASP A 663 25.77 -3.07 -10.62
C ASP A 663 24.77 -4.24 -10.64
N ALA A 664 25.18 -5.47 -10.30
CA ALA A 664 24.34 -6.64 -10.43
C ALA A 664 23.01 -6.53 -9.67
N PRO A 665 22.95 -6.20 -8.36
CA PRO A 665 21.67 -5.97 -7.67
C PRO A 665 20.85 -4.80 -8.23
N ASN A 666 21.50 -3.70 -8.64
CA ASN A 666 20.78 -2.54 -9.20
C ASN A 666 20.12 -2.87 -10.54
N TYR A 667 20.77 -3.71 -11.38
CA TYR A 667 20.11 -4.17 -12.62
C TYR A 667 19.00 -5.19 -12.34
N GLY A 668 19.15 -6.06 -11.32
CA GLY A 668 18.08 -6.98 -10.93
C GLY A 668 16.85 -6.27 -10.38
N ASP A 669 17.01 -5.18 -9.63
CA ASP A 669 15.92 -4.38 -9.06
C ASP A 669 15.48 -3.26 -10.02
N THR A 670 16.15 -2.10 -9.98
CA THR A 670 15.78 -0.92 -10.80
C THR A 670 15.85 -1.23 -12.30
N GLY A 671 16.83 -2.02 -12.74
CA GLY A 671 16.93 -2.44 -14.15
C GLY A 671 15.73 -3.30 -14.55
N GLY A 672 15.34 -4.27 -13.71
CA GLY A 672 14.13 -5.07 -13.90
C GLY A 672 12.88 -4.20 -13.99
N THR A 673 12.74 -3.20 -13.10
CA THR A 673 11.62 -2.24 -13.13
C THR A 673 11.64 -1.38 -14.41
N ILE A 674 12.79 -0.89 -14.86
CA ILE A 674 12.87 -0.15 -16.13
C ILE A 674 12.46 -1.03 -17.32
N GLY A 675 12.93 -2.27 -17.35
CA GLY A 675 12.55 -3.25 -18.37
C GLY A 675 11.06 -3.58 -18.32
N HIS A 676 10.47 -3.67 -17.13
CA HIS A 676 9.03 -3.87 -16.90
C HIS A 676 8.22 -2.72 -17.52
N GLU A 677 8.56 -1.47 -17.21
CA GLU A 677 7.85 -0.32 -17.78
C GLU A 677 7.99 -0.24 -19.31
N LEU A 678 9.16 -0.53 -19.86
CA LEU A 678 9.33 -0.62 -21.31
C LEU A 678 8.50 -1.75 -21.92
N THR A 679 8.41 -2.89 -21.25
CA THR A 679 7.63 -4.05 -21.72
C THR A 679 6.14 -3.76 -21.75
N HIS A 680 5.61 -2.90 -20.89
CA HIS A 680 4.23 -2.43 -20.95
C HIS A 680 3.88 -1.77 -22.28
N GLY A 681 4.83 -1.19 -22.98
CA GLY A 681 4.63 -0.71 -24.35
C GLY A 681 4.28 -1.82 -25.36
N PHE A 682 4.53 -3.08 -25.02
CA PHE A 682 4.43 -4.24 -25.90
C PHE A 682 3.67 -5.41 -25.26
N ASP A 683 3.07 -5.25 -24.06
CA ASP A 683 2.20 -6.22 -23.43
C ASP A 683 0.84 -6.35 -24.15
N ASP A 684 -0.12 -7.07 -23.58
CA ASP A 684 -1.43 -7.31 -24.19
C ASP A 684 -2.26 -6.04 -24.41
N GLU A 685 -2.05 -4.98 -23.63
CA GLU A 685 -2.69 -3.66 -23.79
C GLU A 685 -1.82 -2.72 -24.61
N GLY A 686 -0.57 -2.50 -24.19
CA GLY A 686 0.31 -1.51 -24.79
C GLY A 686 0.63 -1.77 -26.26
N ARG A 687 0.72 -3.06 -26.66
CA ARG A 687 0.94 -3.43 -28.07
C ARG A 687 -0.15 -2.93 -29.03
N GLN A 688 -1.32 -2.55 -28.53
CA GLN A 688 -2.44 -2.04 -29.29
C GLN A 688 -2.30 -0.57 -29.67
N PHE A 689 -1.31 0.12 -29.09
CA PHE A 689 -0.99 1.52 -29.37
C PHE A 689 0.27 1.63 -30.24
N ASP A 690 0.22 2.50 -31.25
CA ASP A 690 1.33 2.73 -32.15
C ASP A 690 2.45 3.59 -31.52
N ALA A 691 3.51 3.88 -32.28
CA ALA A 691 4.64 4.70 -31.87
C ALA A 691 4.26 6.15 -31.46
N HIS A 692 3.10 6.62 -31.87
CA HIS A 692 2.57 7.96 -31.54
C HIS A 692 1.60 7.93 -30.38
N GLY A 693 1.22 6.74 -29.89
CA GLY A 693 0.24 6.54 -28.83
C GLY A 693 -1.21 6.47 -29.31
N ASN A 694 -1.45 6.33 -30.61
CA ASN A 694 -2.79 6.12 -31.12
C ASN A 694 -3.18 4.65 -30.98
N LEU A 695 -4.44 4.38 -30.68
CA LEU A 695 -5.01 3.03 -30.69
C LEU A 695 -5.11 2.55 -32.13
N HIS A 696 -4.13 1.79 -32.57
CA HIS A 696 -3.99 1.30 -33.93
C HIS A 696 -3.28 -0.05 -33.93
N ASP A 697 -3.94 -1.09 -34.39
CA ASP A 697 -3.33 -2.41 -34.52
C ASP A 697 -2.33 -2.41 -35.70
N TRP A 698 -1.05 -2.42 -35.34
CA TRP A 698 0.09 -2.41 -36.26
C TRP A 698 0.74 -3.79 -36.43
N TRP A 699 0.19 -4.79 -35.77
CA TRP A 699 0.68 -6.17 -35.84
C TRP A 699 0.14 -6.88 -37.08
N THR A 700 0.94 -7.81 -37.64
CA THR A 700 0.36 -8.75 -38.58
C THR A 700 -0.54 -9.74 -37.83
N GLU A 701 -1.55 -10.26 -38.50
CA GLU A 701 -2.49 -11.23 -37.90
C GLU A 701 -1.75 -12.49 -37.36
N ALA A 702 -0.70 -12.93 -38.08
CA ALA A 702 0.12 -14.07 -37.67
C ALA A 702 0.90 -13.79 -36.42
N ASP A 703 1.55 -12.61 -36.33
CA ASP A 703 2.32 -12.19 -35.14
C ASP A 703 1.42 -11.95 -33.93
N ALA A 704 0.26 -11.34 -34.12
CA ALA A 704 -0.73 -11.17 -33.06
C ALA A 704 -1.20 -12.51 -32.46
N LYS A 705 -1.40 -13.53 -33.29
CA LYS A 705 -1.75 -14.89 -32.85
C LYS A 705 -0.61 -15.57 -32.09
N GLU A 706 0.63 -15.43 -32.57
CA GLU A 706 1.79 -15.99 -31.89
C GLU A 706 2.08 -15.28 -30.56
N PHE A 707 1.92 -13.97 -30.50
CA PHE A 707 1.96 -13.22 -29.23
C PHE A 707 0.91 -13.75 -28.24
N GLN A 708 -0.34 -13.87 -28.66
CA GLN A 708 -1.42 -14.36 -27.81
C GLN A 708 -1.12 -15.75 -27.25
N LYS A 709 -0.62 -16.66 -28.06
CA LYS A 709 -0.22 -18.01 -27.63
C LYS A 709 0.87 -17.97 -26.55
N ARG A 710 1.82 -17.04 -26.66
CA ARG A 710 2.91 -16.85 -25.69
C ARG A 710 2.40 -16.20 -24.40
N ALA A 711 1.55 -15.20 -24.53
CA ALA A 711 0.87 -14.57 -23.41
C ALA A 711 -0.04 -15.56 -22.65
N ASP A 712 -0.76 -16.45 -23.40
CA ASP A 712 -1.55 -17.52 -22.81
C ASP A 712 -0.71 -18.49 -21.98
N CYS A 713 0.54 -18.78 -22.37
CA CYS A 713 1.47 -19.57 -21.55
C CYS A 713 1.66 -18.94 -20.14
N VAL A 714 1.86 -17.61 -20.09
CA VAL A 714 2.00 -16.86 -18.82
C VAL A 714 0.69 -16.89 -18.04
N ALA A 715 -0.44 -16.60 -18.69
CA ALA A 715 -1.75 -16.64 -18.03
C ALA A 715 -2.07 -18.04 -17.47
N ASP A 716 -1.77 -19.11 -18.21
CA ASP A 716 -1.98 -20.49 -17.76
C ASP A 716 -1.10 -20.86 -16.57
N GLN A 717 0.12 -20.32 -16.51
CA GLN A 717 1.01 -20.49 -15.36
C GLN A 717 0.43 -19.80 -14.13
N TYR A 718 0.17 -18.49 -14.22
CA TYR A 718 -0.24 -17.68 -13.07
C TYR A 718 -1.64 -18.06 -12.57
N GLY A 719 -2.54 -18.49 -13.44
CA GLY A 719 -3.85 -19.02 -13.05
C GLY A 719 -3.83 -20.28 -12.16
N GLN A 720 -2.67 -20.94 -12.02
CA GLN A 720 -2.50 -22.05 -11.08
C GLN A 720 -2.19 -21.59 -9.66
N TYR A 721 -1.70 -20.40 -9.48
CA TYR A 721 -1.27 -19.87 -8.17
C TYR A 721 -2.47 -19.46 -7.32
N THR A 722 -2.33 -19.63 -6.01
CA THR A 722 -3.37 -19.26 -5.03
C THR A 722 -2.99 -17.97 -4.32
N VAL A 723 -3.90 -17.00 -4.33
CA VAL A 723 -3.72 -15.72 -3.63
C VAL A 723 -3.96 -15.87 -2.13
N VAL A 724 -5.14 -16.37 -1.75
CA VAL A 724 -5.58 -16.56 -0.37
C VAL A 724 -6.74 -17.55 -0.35
N ASP A 725 -6.85 -18.34 0.70
CA ASP A 725 -7.88 -19.40 0.82
C ASP A 725 -7.85 -20.34 -0.40
N ASP A 726 -8.93 -20.39 -1.18
CA ASP A 726 -9.06 -21.11 -2.45
C ASP A 726 -9.11 -20.19 -3.68
N ILE A 727 -8.91 -18.89 -3.48
CA ILE A 727 -8.94 -17.87 -4.54
C ILE A 727 -7.65 -17.96 -5.36
N LYS A 728 -7.80 -18.25 -6.64
CA LYS A 728 -6.71 -18.24 -7.62
C LYS A 728 -6.47 -16.83 -8.17
N ILE A 729 -5.26 -16.61 -8.71
CA ILE A 729 -4.98 -15.39 -9.48
C ILE A 729 -5.95 -15.31 -10.67
N ASN A 730 -6.57 -14.15 -10.86
CA ASN A 730 -7.28 -13.84 -12.10
C ASN A 730 -6.24 -13.45 -13.17
N SER A 731 -5.63 -14.47 -13.76
CA SER A 731 -4.49 -14.30 -14.67
C SER A 731 -4.83 -13.54 -15.97
N ARG A 732 -6.09 -13.28 -16.25
CA ARG A 732 -6.49 -12.36 -17.34
C ARG A 732 -6.48 -10.90 -16.88
N LEU A 733 -6.69 -10.65 -15.60
CA LEU A 733 -6.52 -9.32 -15.01
C LEU A 733 -5.04 -8.97 -14.86
N THR A 734 -4.21 -9.95 -14.44
CA THR A 734 -2.79 -9.72 -14.14
C THR A 734 -1.86 -9.91 -15.35
N LEU A 735 -2.37 -10.28 -16.52
CA LEU A 735 -1.58 -10.69 -17.67
C LEU A 735 -0.51 -9.68 -18.10
N GLY A 736 -0.88 -8.40 -18.21
CA GLY A 736 0.06 -7.35 -18.62
C GLY A 736 1.23 -7.23 -17.64
N GLU A 737 0.93 -7.23 -16.34
CA GLU A 737 1.93 -7.17 -15.27
C GLU A 737 2.86 -8.39 -15.27
N ASP A 738 2.28 -9.59 -15.39
CA ASP A 738 3.04 -10.85 -15.39
C ASP A 738 3.95 -10.96 -16.64
N VAL A 739 3.51 -10.46 -17.79
CA VAL A 739 4.31 -10.38 -19.03
C VAL A 739 5.39 -9.30 -18.91
N ALA A 740 5.07 -8.16 -18.29
CA ALA A 740 6.00 -7.07 -18.07
C ALA A 740 7.12 -7.45 -17.08
N ASP A 741 6.79 -8.15 -16.00
CA ASP A 741 7.78 -8.67 -15.05
C ASP A 741 8.76 -9.63 -15.73
N LEU A 742 8.25 -10.60 -16.50
CA LEU A 742 9.10 -11.58 -17.17
C LEU A 742 9.97 -10.92 -18.26
N GLY A 743 9.38 -10.05 -19.09
CA GLY A 743 10.10 -9.33 -20.13
C GLY A 743 11.14 -8.38 -19.54
N GLY A 744 10.76 -7.64 -18.52
CA GLY A 744 11.62 -6.68 -17.84
C GLY A 744 12.88 -7.30 -17.25
N GLU A 745 12.73 -8.42 -16.55
CA GLU A 745 13.87 -9.11 -15.94
C GLU A 745 14.81 -9.73 -16.97
N ILE A 746 14.29 -10.25 -18.08
CA ILE A 746 15.10 -10.73 -19.20
C ILE A 746 15.92 -9.59 -19.79
N LEU A 747 15.28 -8.44 -20.07
CA LEU A 747 15.96 -7.27 -20.64
C LEU A 747 17.01 -6.71 -19.70
N ALA A 748 16.73 -6.64 -18.40
CA ALA A 748 17.69 -6.19 -17.38
C ALA A 748 18.90 -7.10 -17.30
N TYR A 749 18.71 -8.42 -17.35
CA TYR A 749 19.81 -9.38 -17.37
C TYR A 749 20.68 -9.22 -18.64
N MET A 750 20.05 -9.07 -19.81
CA MET A 750 20.76 -8.84 -21.07
C MET A 750 21.57 -7.54 -21.02
N ALA A 751 20.96 -6.44 -20.58
CA ALA A 751 21.61 -5.15 -20.44
C ALA A 751 22.81 -5.20 -19.48
N TRP A 752 22.62 -5.82 -18.29
CA TRP A 752 23.70 -6.01 -17.33
C TRP A 752 24.88 -6.82 -17.91
N LYS A 753 24.59 -7.93 -18.60
CA LYS A 753 25.65 -8.75 -19.25
C LYS A 753 26.37 -7.98 -20.34
N ASP A 754 25.69 -7.11 -21.09
CA ASP A 754 26.31 -6.28 -22.10
C ASP A 754 27.19 -5.16 -21.49
N ALA A 755 26.63 -4.44 -20.50
CA ALA A 755 27.34 -3.36 -19.81
C ALA A 755 28.60 -3.84 -19.05
N THR A 756 28.62 -5.10 -18.63
CA THR A 756 29.76 -5.69 -17.88
C THR A 756 30.62 -6.66 -18.69
N ARG A 757 30.39 -6.78 -20.00
CA ARG A 757 31.08 -7.76 -20.90
C ARG A 757 32.59 -7.73 -20.78
N ASP A 758 33.17 -6.55 -20.70
CA ASP A 758 34.62 -6.35 -20.65
C ASP A 758 35.18 -6.25 -19.23
N GLN A 759 34.30 -6.43 -18.21
CA GLN A 759 34.69 -6.36 -16.81
C GLN A 759 35.00 -7.76 -16.26
N LYS A 760 36.02 -7.85 -15.42
CA LYS A 760 36.28 -9.06 -14.63
C LYS A 760 35.52 -9.00 -13.32
N LEU A 761 34.27 -9.45 -13.33
CA LEU A 761 33.47 -9.53 -12.12
C LEU A 761 33.98 -10.66 -11.20
N SER A 762 33.89 -10.42 -9.90
CA SER A 762 34.31 -11.39 -8.88
C SER A 762 33.15 -11.63 -7.89
N PRO A 763 33.08 -12.81 -7.27
CA PRO A 763 32.11 -13.04 -6.21
C PRO A 763 32.26 -12.03 -5.06
N ILE A 764 31.13 -11.59 -4.52
CA ILE A 764 31.04 -10.70 -3.36
C ILE A 764 30.16 -11.38 -2.32
N ASP A 765 30.56 -11.37 -1.05
CA ASP A 765 29.81 -11.98 0.07
C ASP A 765 29.49 -13.48 -0.14
N GLY A 766 30.30 -14.18 -0.92
CA GLY A 766 30.12 -15.61 -1.24
C GLY A 766 29.17 -15.91 -2.39
N PHE A 767 28.58 -14.89 -3.04
CA PHE A 767 27.69 -15.02 -4.19
C PHE A 767 28.38 -14.62 -5.50
N THR A 768 28.09 -15.36 -6.58
CA THR A 768 28.51 -14.96 -7.92
C THR A 768 27.76 -13.69 -8.36
N PRO A 769 28.28 -12.96 -9.35
CA PRO A 769 27.57 -11.78 -9.86
C PRO A 769 26.14 -12.10 -10.35
N GLU A 770 25.95 -13.24 -11.01
CA GLU A 770 24.63 -13.71 -11.45
C GLU A 770 23.69 -14.01 -10.27
N GLN A 771 24.19 -14.62 -9.21
CA GLN A 771 23.40 -14.83 -7.99
C GLN A 771 23.01 -13.51 -7.35
N ARG A 772 23.91 -12.53 -7.29
CA ARG A 772 23.63 -11.20 -6.76
C ARG A 772 22.57 -10.45 -7.58
N PHE A 773 22.62 -10.60 -8.91
CA PHE A 773 21.60 -10.06 -9.79
C PHE A 773 20.21 -10.58 -9.42
N PHE A 774 20.03 -11.91 -9.36
CA PHE A 774 18.73 -12.49 -9.02
C PHE A 774 18.30 -12.25 -7.57
N ILE A 775 19.24 -12.16 -6.60
CA ILE A 775 18.89 -11.81 -5.22
C ILE A 775 18.39 -10.36 -5.17
N GLY A 776 19.02 -9.41 -5.88
CA GLY A 776 18.54 -8.04 -6.02
C GLY A 776 17.14 -7.99 -6.60
N PHE A 777 16.92 -8.70 -7.73
CA PHE A 777 15.60 -8.90 -8.32
C PHE A 777 14.55 -9.38 -7.32
N ALA A 778 14.89 -10.33 -6.43
CA ALA A 778 13.91 -10.83 -5.47
C ALA A 778 13.66 -9.88 -4.29
N GLN A 779 14.69 -9.15 -3.84
CA GLN A 779 14.58 -8.38 -2.58
C GLN A 779 13.72 -7.12 -2.69
N TRP A 780 13.55 -6.52 -3.88
CA TRP A 780 12.61 -5.41 -4.03
C TRP A 780 11.17 -5.81 -3.70
N ALA A 781 10.78 -7.06 -3.97
CA ALA A 781 9.44 -7.56 -3.78
C ALA A 781 9.19 -8.15 -2.38
N CYS A 782 10.21 -8.15 -1.47
CA CYS A 782 9.98 -8.67 -0.12
C CYS A 782 8.81 -7.95 0.54
N GLY A 783 7.78 -8.70 0.94
CA GLY A 783 6.57 -8.13 1.54
C GLY A 783 5.54 -9.18 1.92
N ASP A 784 4.59 -8.78 2.74
CA ASP A 784 3.44 -9.58 3.12
C ASP A 784 2.19 -8.71 3.17
N GLU A 785 1.03 -9.35 3.13
CA GLU A 785 -0.27 -8.71 3.07
C GLU A 785 -1.29 -9.48 3.90
N ARG A 786 -2.21 -8.76 4.56
CA ARG A 786 -3.30 -9.35 5.34
C ARG A 786 -4.28 -10.09 4.43
N ALA A 787 -4.87 -11.16 4.94
CA ALA A 787 -5.77 -12.02 4.16
C ALA A 787 -6.97 -11.25 3.59
N GLU A 788 -7.53 -10.30 4.34
CA GLU A 788 -8.63 -9.45 3.91
C GLU A 788 -8.22 -8.57 2.72
N SER A 789 -7.03 -7.98 2.78
CA SER A 789 -6.48 -7.15 1.72
C SER A 789 -6.17 -7.99 0.47
N LYS A 790 -5.59 -9.20 0.62
CA LYS A 790 -5.38 -10.15 -0.48
C LYS A 790 -6.68 -10.47 -1.24
N ARG A 791 -7.81 -10.59 -0.51
CA ARG A 791 -9.13 -10.81 -1.16
C ARG A 791 -9.60 -9.61 -1.97
N VAL A 792 -9.34 -8.39 -1.49
CA VAL A 792 -9.64 -7.16 -2.24
C VAL A 792 -8.77 -7.10 -3.50
N HIS A 793 -7.46 -7.27 -3.36
CA HIS A 793 -6.51 -7.21 -4.48
C HIS A 793 -6.79 -8.28 -5.54
N ALA A 794 -7.15 -9.50 -5.16
CA ALA A 794 -7.53 -10.55 -6.12
C ALA A 794 -8.66 -10.16 -7.08
N ILE A 795 -9.44 -9.14 -6.75
CA ILE A 795 -10.56 -8.64 -7.58
C ILE A 795 -10.18 -7.35 -8.31
N THR A 796 -9.38 -6.48 -7.66
CA THR A 796 -9.21 -5.08 -8.07
C THR A 796 -7.85 -4.74 -8.62
N ASP A 797 -6.79 -5.50 -8.28
CA ASP A 797 -5.41 -5.18 -8.59
C ASP A 797 -4.90 -5.98 -9.80
N PRO A 798 -4.28 -5.34 -10.80
CA PRO A 798 -3.68 -6.03 -11.93
C PRO A 798 -2.37 -6.75 -11.59
N HIS A 799 -1.76 -6.51 -10.40
CA HIS A 799 -0.51 -7.15 -10.02
C HIS A 799 -0.75 -8.50 -9.35
N SER A 800 0.08 -9.47 -9.69
CA SER A 800 0.17 -10.74 -8.97
C SER A 800 0.81 -10.54 -7.58
N PRO A 801 0.51 -11.42 -6.58
CA PRO A 801 1.18 -11.36 -5.28
C PRO A 801 2.72 -11.42 -5.39
N PRO A 802 3.46 -10.76 -4.47
CA PRO A 802 4.92 -10.63 -4.54
C PRO A 802 5.67 -11.95 -4.75
N GLU A 803 5.26 -13.02 -4.04
CA GLU A 803 5.91 -14.33 -4.20
C GLU A 803 5.83 -14.89 -5.63
N TYR A 804 4.77 -14.58 -6.36
CA TYR A 804 4.59 -15.07 -7.73
C TYR A 804 5.23 -14.14 -8.77
N ARG A 805 5.33 -12.86 -8.49
CA ARG A 805 6.13 -11.93 -9.31
C ARG A 805 7.60 -12.36 -9.35
N ILE A 806 8.13 -12.95 -8.27
CA ILE A 806 9.51 -13.45 -8.21
C ILE A 806 9.60 -14.90 -8.69
N ASN A 807 8.90 -15.83 -8.04
CA ASN A 807 9.00 -17.25 -8.35
C ASN A 807 8.48 -17.56 -9.78
N GLY A 808 7.42 -16.90 -10.20
CA GLY A 808 6.84 -17.07 -11.52
C GLY A 808 7.77 -16.63 -12.65
N VAL A 809 8.49 -15.53 -12.46
CA VAL A 809 9.49 -15.01 -13.39
C VAL A 809 10.74 -15.89 -13.40
N ALA A 810 11.38 -16.09 -12.24
CA ALA A 810 12.64 -16.84 -12.11
C ALA A 810 12.52 -18.26 -12.66
N ALA A 811 11.37 -18.92 -12.47
CA ALA A 811 11.14 -20.28 -12.98
C ALA A 811 11.12 -20.37 -14.53
N ASN A 812 10.94 -19.26 -15.24
CA ASN A 812 10.98 -19.16 -16.69
C ASN A 812 12.36 -18.78 -17.24
N MET A 813 13.34 -18.47 -16.38
CA MET A 813 14.68 -18.02 -16.78
C MET A 813 15.72 -19.12 -16.64
N PRO A 814 16.25 -19.68 -17.75
CA PRO A 814 17.34 -20.64 -17.73
C PRO A 814 18.61 -20.09 -17.04
N GLU A 815 18.82 -18.78 -17.12
CA GLU A 815 19.91 -18.04 -16.48
C GLU A 815 19.85 -18.16 -14.95
N PHE A 816 18.65 -18.09 -14.38
CA PHE A 816 18.42 -18.35 -12.96
C PHE A 816 18.79 -19.78 -12.58
N ALA A 817 18.27 -20.75 -13.36
CA ALA A 817 18.56 -22.15 -13.12
C ALA A 817 20.09 -22.43 -13.18
N ALA A 818 20.81 -21.78 -14.09
CA ALA A 818 22.27 -21.88 -14.19
C ALA A 818 22.99 -21.25 -12.98
N ALA A 819 22.56 -20.04 -12.56
CA ALA A 819 23.17 -19.30 -11.45
C ALA A 819 23.10 -20.06 -10.11
N PHE A 820 21.97 -20.74 -9.85
CA PHE A 820 21.73 -21.50 -8.61
C PHE A 820 21.93 -23.02 -8.77
N ALA A 821 22.40 -23.47 -9.95
CA ALA A 821 22.60 -24.90 -10.27
C ALA A 821 21.33 -25.74 -10.09
N CYS A 822 20.17 -25.18 -10.38
CA CYS A 822 18.86 -25.83 -10.29
C CYS A 822 18.69 -26.86 -11.41
N LYS A 823 17.94 -27.94 -11.11
CA LYS A 823 17.78 -29.06 -12.02
C LYS A 823 16.35 -29.14 -12.54
N VAL A 824 16.20 -29.64 -13.74
CA VAL A 824 14.90 -29.97 -14.32
C VAL A 824 14.11 -30.88 -13.35
N GLY A 825 12.86 -30.51 -13.07
CA GLY A 825 11.98 -31.20 -12.13
C GLY A 825 11.92 -30.56 -10.73
N GLN A 826 12.77 -29.57 -10.43
CA GLN A 826 12.62 -28.74 -9.25
C GLN A 826 11.57 -27.64 -9.50
N PRO A 827 10.85 -27.16 -8.48
CA PRO A 827 9.77 -26.17 -8.65
C PRO A 827 10.16 -24.90 -9.41
N MET A 828 11.41 -24.44 -9.22
CA MET A 828 11.92 -23.24 -9.86
C MET A 828 12.51 -23.47 -11.24
N VAL A 829 12.27 -24.64 -11.88
CA VAL A 829 12.72 -24.95 -13.25
C VAL A 829 11.56 -25.53 -14.04
N ARG A 830 10.92 -24.71 -14.86
CA ARG A 830 9.85 -25.17 -15.74
C ARG A 830 10.41 -26.02 -16.88
N LYS A 831 9.72 -27.11 -17.20
CA LYS A 831 10.09 -27.96 -18.36
C LYS A 831 9.93 -27.19 -19.67
N ASP A 832 8.83 -26.45 -19.79
CA ASP A 832 8.49 -25.62 -20.94
C ASP A 832 8.33 -24.18 -20.43
N PRO A 833 9.42 -23.39 -20.39
CA PRO A 833 9.38 -22.03 -19.89
C PRO A 833 8.59 -21.14 -20.82
N CYS A 834 7.77 -20.26 -20.25
CA CYS A 834 7.09 -19.22 -21.00
C CYS A 834 8.10 -18.17 -21.46
N ARG A 835 8.04 -17.79 -22.72
CA ARG A 835 8.89 -16.75 -23.30
C ARG A 835 8.07 -15.91 -24.28
N VAL A 836 7.86 -14.65 -23.98
CA VAL A 836 7.21 -13.70 -24.88
C VAL A 836 8.29 -12.94 -25.65
N TRP A 837 9.23 -12.41 -24.91
CA TRP A 837 10.37 -11.61 -25.39
C TRP A 837 11.70 -12.35 -25.25
#